data_56e47f4c7070d30534ca5e6c196ba533
#
_entry.id   56e47f4c7070d30534ca5e6c196ba533
#
_cell.length_a   1.000
_cell.length_b   1.000
_cell.length_c   1.000
_cell.angle_alpha   90.00
_cell.angle_beta   90.00
_cell.angle_gamma   90.00
#
_symmetry.space_group_name_H-M   'P 1'
#
loop_
_entity.id
_entity.type
_entity.pdbx_description
1 polymer ?
#
loop_
_entity_poly.entity_id
_entity_poly.type
_entity_poly.pdbx_seq_one_letter_code
_entity_poly.pdbx_strand_id
1 'polypeptide(L)'
;MSNSEQSSDVELSKFVSGLKFELDPFQVKACRALEDGHGVLVCAPTGAGKTVVGEFAVHLALAAGRKCFYTTPIKALSNQKYAELVERYGAGEVGLLTGDSSINSDAPVVVMTTEVLRNMLYANSEALRGLSHVVMDEVHYLADRFRGAVWEEVILHLSEDVRLVSLSATVSNAEEFGGWMETVRGDTAVVVDETRPIPLWQHIMVGRRIFDLFDSRSLPSAGPKTFVVDQDLVRHVKQRQALDRVESWQPRGRGRSHYQSASDFRPIPRPDVIAQLDKDGLLPAITFIFSRAGCDAALAQCVRSRLDLTTPEQVREIDAIITKHTGELPKDDLEVLGYFEWRKALQRGLAAHHAGMLPAFRQTVEELFVKGLVRAVFATETLALGINMPARTVVLERLVKYNGETHAELTPGEYTQLTGRAGRRGIDVEGHAVVLWQPGVEPLDVAGLASTRTFPLRSSFKPSYNMSINLVDRMGVEESRTILERSFAQFQADRSVVGLVRGIERNEVALKALQEKLGGVDGEYYEYASLRERLSARERKLERESREDRRDSAVESLRTLRRGNVIAIPIGRHSGTAVVLVPDNDPKDPRPLVLTEDQWAGKLSAADFPEAAEVLGEMRLPKLVDHHTARVRRDLASSLRSTGITAPRRKKRHKGGASEDAEVASLRRAIRVHPCHSWPDRDHLGRIGEKYNRLARETQTMREKAKATTNSLARTFDRIVSLLKERGYMTAESAPEVTEAGRRLSRIYCESDLLVAEALRTGIWKGLTPAELAGVVSSVIFESRREGDTADRVPSQAIRLALNDTQRLWSELRSDEIRHKLPPTREPDLGFVTAVYHWASDHSLVEALIATGMQGRALSAGDFVRWCRQVIDLLDQVRLTSTDPEVAKTAAKAVGAIRRGVVAVDAA
;
A
#
# COMPACT_ATOMS: atom_id res chain seq x y z
N MET A 1 -7.04 -55.09 -0.24
CA MET A 1 -6.87 -53.66 -0.46
C MET A 1 -7.84 -53.20 -1.55
N SER A 2 -9.15 -53.17 -1.30
CA SER A 2 -10.14 -52.68 -2.31
C SER A 2 -11.49 -52.31 -1.73
N ASN A 3 -11.64 -52.15 -0.42
CA ASN A 3 -12.94 -51.73 0.17
C ASN A 3 -12.90 -50.43 0.98
N SER A 4 -11.76 -49.72 1.06
CA SER A 4 -11.66 -48.40 1.73
C SER A 4 -11.72 -47.20 0.76
N GLU A 5 -11.54 -47.41 -0.52
CA GLU A 5 -11.58 -46.31 -1.52
C GLU A 5 -13.01 -45.99 -2.05
N GLN A 6 -13.98 -46.85 -1.84
CA GLN A 6 -15.36 -46.62 -2.35
C GLN A 6 -16.28 -45.87 -1.39
N SER A 7 -15.84 -45.56 -0.15
CA SER A 7 -16.67 -44.87 0.85
C SER A 7 -16.42 -43.34 0.91
N SER A 8 -15.38 -42.83 0.30
CA SER A 8 -14.96 -41.43 0.51
C SER A 8 -15.53 -40.37 -0.47
N ASP A 9 -16.05 -40.75 -1.62
CA ASP A 9 -16.50 -39.82 -2.65
C ASP A 9 -18.04 -39.57 -2.69
N VAL A 10 -18.79 -39.82 -1.61
CA VAL A 10 -20.26 -39.75 -1.61
C VAL A 10 -20.78 -38.34 -1.68
N GLU A 11 -20.26 -37.44 -0.87
CA GLU A 11 -20.71 -36.03 -0.84
C GLU A 11 -20.17 -35.24 -2.03
N LEU A 12 -18.95 -35.54 -2.49
CA LEU A 12 -18.42 -34.96 -3.73
C LEU A 12 -19.30 -35.34 -4.94
N SER A 13 -19.71 -36.60 -5.05
CA SER A 13 -20.58 -37.04 -6.14
C SER A 13 -21.93 -36.37 -6.11
N LYS A 14 -22.55 -36.17 -4.93
CA LYS A 14 -23.79 -35.40 -4.78
C LYS A 14 -23.61 -33.94 -5.16
N PHE A 15 -22.52 -33.31 -4.70
CA PHE A 15 -22.21 -31.92 -5.02
C PHE A 15 -22.05 -31.71 -6.52
N VAL A 16 -21.26 -32.59 -7.20
CA VAL A 16 -20.99 -32.53 -8.64
C VAL A 16 -22.27 -32.72 -9.44
N SER A 17 -23.18 -33.64 -9.02
CA SER A 17 -24.47 -33.85 -9.72
C SER A 17 -25.35 -32.60 -9.75
N GLY A 18 -25.18 -31.68 -8.82
CA GLY A 18 -25.86 -30.38 -8.78
C GLY A 18 -25.19 -29.26 -9.61
N LEU A 19 -23.99 -29.53 -10.19
CA LEU A 19 -23.27 -28.53 -11.00
C LEU A 19 -23.68 -28.64 -12.48
N LYS A 20 -23.63 -27.51 -13.19
CA LYS A 20 -23.90 -27.42 -14.65
C LYS A 20 -22.62 -27.56 -15.50
N PHE A 21 -21.46 -27.86 -14.87
CA PHE A 21 -20.15 -27.94 -15.50
C PHE A 21 -19.31 -29.01 -14.80
N GLU A 22 -18.29 -29.49 -15.48
CA GLU A 22 -17.32 -30.44 -14.94
C GLU A 22 -16.26 -29.74 -14.10
N LEU A 23 -15.81 -30.39 -13.03
CA LEU A 23 -14.73 -29.88 -12.18
C LEU A 23 -13.37 -30.05 -12.86
N ASP A 24 -12.52 -29.06 -12.71
CA ASP A 24 -11.11 -29.12 -13.09
C ASP A 24 -10.35 -30.10 -12.17
N PRO A 25 -9.24 -30.72 -12.63
CA PRO A 25 -8.48 -31.69 -11.83
C PRO A 25 -8.03 -31.16 -10.47
N PHE A 26 -7.63 -29.90 -10.36
CA PHE A 26 -7.23 -29.29 -9.11
C PHE A 26 -8.42 -29.13 -8.14
N GLN A 27 -9.62 -28.83 -8.67
CA GLN A 27 -10.84 -28.72 -7.86
C GLN A 27 -11.23 -30.08 -7.30
N VAL A 28 -11.21 -31.13 -8.12
CA VAL A 28 -11.45 -32.52 -7.68
C VAL A 28 -10.47 -32.92 -6.58
N LYS A 29 -9.17 -32.66 -6.77
CA LYS A 29 -8.12 -32.95 -5.79
C LYS A 29 -8.38 -32.24 -4.46
N ALA A 30 -8.72 -30.95 -4.49
CA ALA A 30 -8.98 -30.17 -3.29
C ALA A 30 -10.28 -30.61 -2.58
N CYS A 31 -11.35 -30.89 -3.32
CA CYS A 31 -12.61 -31.38 -2.77
C CYS A 31 -12.45 -32.76 -2.11
N ARG A 32 -11.72 -33.70 -2.72
CA ARG A 32 -11.43 -35.00 -2.09
C ARG A 32 -10.67 -34.84 -0.78
N ALA A 33 -9.63 -34.02 -0.76
CA ALA A 33 -8.90 -33.76 0.48
C ALA A 33 -9.80 -33.21 1.59
N LEU A 34 -10.77 -32.33 1.26
CA LEU A 34 -11.76 -31.85 2.22
C LEU A 34 -12.71 -32.93 2.70
N GLU A 35 -13.19 -33.79 1.81
CA GLU A 35 -14.07 -34.93 2.14
C GLU A 35 -13.35 -35.95 3.05
N ASP A 36 -12.05 -36.14 2.82
CA ASP A 36 -11.16 -36.97 3.67
C ASP A 36 -10.88 -36.32 5.04
N GLY A 37 -11.35 -35.10 5.28
CA GLY A 37 -11.24 -34.38 6.56
C GLY A 37 -9.97 -33.54 6.70
N HIS A 38 -9.21 -33.29 5.63
CA HIS A 38 -8.05 -32.40 5.64
C HIS A 38 -8.45 -30.92 5.49
N GLY A 39 -7.65 -29.99 6.02
CA GLY A 39 -7.69 -28.60 5.56
C GLY A 39 -7.10 -28.48 4.15
N VAL A 40 -7.43 -27.43 3.42
CA VAL A 40 -6.86 -27.22 2.07
C VAL A 40 -6.35 -25.80 1.86
N LEU A 41 -5.21 -25.70 1.17
CA LEU A 41 -4.72 -24.47 0.56
C LEU A 41 -4.74 -24.62 -0.96
N VAL A 42 -5.58 -23.84 -1.62
CA VAL A 42 -5.71 -23.84 -3.09
C VAL A 42 -5.07 -22.57 -3.65
N CYS A 43 -3.99 -22.73 -4.40
CA CYS A 43 -3.30 -21.66 -5.12
C CYS A 43 -3.53 -21.83 -6.63
N ALA A 44 -4.40 -21.01 -7.21
CA ALA A 44 -4.71 -21.06 -8.64
C ALA A 44 -4.98 -19.66 -9.22
N PRO A 45 -4.86 -19.44 -10.54
CA PRO A 45 -5.07 -18.15 -11.16
C PRO A 45 -6.45 -17.55 -10.86
N THR A 46 -6.58 -16.23 -10.94
CA THR A 46 -7.89 -15.57 -10.89
C THR A 46 -8.75 -16.05 -12.07
N GLY A 47 -10.00 -16.37 -11.80
CA GLY A 47 -10.92 -16.92 -12.80
C GLY A 47 -10.83 -18.44 -13.01
N ALA A 48 -9.93 -19.15 -12.31
CA ALA A 48 -9.85 -20.63 -12.38
C ALA A 48 -11.02 -21.36 -11.69
N GLY A 49 -11.87 -20.66 -10.96
CA GLY A 49 -13.03 -21.28 -10.27
C GLY A 49 -12.68 -21.86 -8.89
N LYS A 50 -11.70 -21.30 -8.18
CA LYS A 50 -11.35 -21.70 -6.81
C LYS A 50 -12.52 -21.73 -5.84
N THR A 51 -13.48 -20.81 -6.01
CA THR A 51 -14.66 -20.66 -5.17
C THR A 51 -15.50 -21.92 -5.06
N VAL A 52 -15.46 -22.81 -6.07
CA VAL A 52 -16.16 -24.11 -6.04
C VAL A 52 -15.69 -24.97 -4.88
N VAL A 53 -14.39 -24.93 -4.53
CA VAL A 53 -13.85 -25.66 -3.37
C VAL A 53 -14.40 -25.10 -2.06
N GLY A 54 -14.54 -23.78 -1.96
CA GLY A 54 -15.19 -23.14 -0.81
C GLY A 54 -16.70 -23.48 -0.73
N GLU A 55 -17.40 -23.56 -1.87
CA GLU A 55 -18.80 -23.98 -1.92
C GLU A 55 -18.97 -25.46 -1.55
N PHE A 56 -18.00 -26.31 -1.88
CA PHE A 56 -18.00 -27.69 -1.44
C PHE A 56 -17.84 -27.81 0.10
N ALA A 57 -17.02 -26.96 0.73
CA ALA A 57 -16.94 -26.91 2.19
C ALA A 57 -18.28 -26.48 2.83
N VAL A 58 -19.00 -25.54 2.21
CA VAL A 58 -20.38 -25.19 2.62
C VAL A 58 -21.28 -26.40 2.52
N HIS A 59 -21.23 -27.14 1.40
CA HIS A 59 -22.01 -28.35 1.19
C HIS A 59 -21.74 -29.41 2.27
N LEU A 60 -20.44 -29.68 2.57
CA LEU A 60 -20.06 -30.63 3.61
C LEU A 60 -20.57 -30.24 5.00
N ALA A 61 -20.49 -28.98 5.35
CA ALA A 61 -20.98 -28.49 6.63
C ALA A 61 -22.51 -28.67 6.77
N LEU A 62 -23.27 -28.30 5.74
CA LEU A 62 -24.73 -28.47 5.69
C LEU A 62 -25.13 -29.95 5.74
N ALA A 63 -24.44 -30.81 4.97
CA ALA A 63 -24.69 -32.24 4.97
C ALA A 63 -24.45 -32.89 6.36
N ALA A 64 -23.49 -32.35 7.13
CA ALA A 64 -23.19 -32.77 8.50
C ALA A 64 -24.06 -32.07 9.57
N GLY A 65 -25.00 -31.19 9.20
CA GLY A 65 -25.79 -30.42 10.15
C GLY A 65 -24.94 -29.43 11.01
N ARG A 66 -23.79 -29.01 10.47
CA ARG A 66 -22.82 -28.13 11.11
C ARG A 66 -22.80 -26.74 10.46
N LYS A 67 -22.07 -25.79 11.07
CA LYS A 67 -21.91 -24.43 10.56
C LYS A 67 -20.68 -24.29 9.66
N CYS A 68 -20.80 -23.42 8.65
CA CYS A 68 -19.69 -22.96 7.81
C CYS A 68 -19.64 -21.44 7.76
N PHE A 69 -18.48 -20.85 8.04
CA PHE A 69 -18.25 -19.41 7.84
C PHE A 69 -17.45 -19.18 6.56
N TYR A 70 -18.00 -18.37 5.69
CA TYR A 70 -17.34 -17.97 4.42
C TYR A 70 -16.80 -16.55 4.57
N THR A 71 -15.48 -16.39 4.66
CA THR A 71 -14.88 -15.08 4.87
C THR A 71 -14.28 -14.50 3.58
N THR A 72 -14.42 -13.19 3.41
CA THR A 72 -13.86 -12.45 2.29
C THR A 72 -13.11 -11.19 2.77
N PRO A 73 -12.17 -10.65 1.96
CA PRO A 73 -11.38 -9.50 2.36
C PRO A 73 -12.14 -8.16 2.38
N ILE A 74 -13.25 -8.05 1.67
CA ILE A 74 -14.00 -6.80 1.54
C ILE A 74 -15.52 -7.06 1.50
N LYS A 75 -16.29 -6.09 2.01
CA LYS A 75 -17.77 -6.14 2.07
C LYS A 75 -18.41 -6.47 0.71
N ALA A 76 -17.94 -5.86 -0.38
CA ALA A 76 -18.52 -6.09 -1.70
C ALA A 76 -18.49 -7.55 -2.12
N LEU A 77 -17.39 -8.26 -1.82
CA LEU A 77 -17.28 -9.70 -2.04
C LEU A 77 -18.19 -10.50 -1.12
N SER A 78 -18.35 -10.08 0.16
CA SER A 78 -19.28 -10.73 1.08
C SER A 78 -20.70 -10.64 0.55
N ASN A 79 -21.13 -9.45 0.12
CA ASN A 79 -22.49 -9.27 -0.45
C ASN A 79 -22.71 -10.12 -1.71
N GLN A 80 -21.72 -10.15 -2.61
CA GLN A 80 -21.79 -10.96 -3.83
C GLN A 80 -21.89 -12.45 -3.48
N LYS A 81 -21.01 -12.95 -2.61
CA LYS A 81 -21.00 -14.38 -2.23
C LYS A 81 -22.27 -14.76 -1.46
N TYR A 82 -22.78 -13.86 -0.62
CA TYR A 82 -24.07 -14.02 0.04
C TYR A 82 -25.20 -14.24 -0.97
N ALA A 83 -25.30 -13.37 -1.99
CA ALA A 83 -26.32 -13.50 -3.03
C ALA A 83 -26.20 -14.83 -3.81
N GLU A 84 -24.97 -15.23 -4.19
CA GLU A 84 -24.72 -16.50 -4.86
C GLU A 84 -25.12 -17.72 -4.00
N LEU A 85 -24.79 -17.69 -2.70
CA LEU A 85 -25.14 -18.80 -1.80
C LEU A 85 -26.62 -18.82 -1.46
N VAL A 86 -27.30 -17.67 -1.35
CA VAL A 86 -28.76 -17.57 -1.19
C VAL A 86 -29.48 -18.16 -2.39
N GLU A 87 -29.01 -17.87 -3.60
CA GLU A 87 -29.58 -18.46 -4.83
C GLU A 87 -29.49 -19.99 -4.83
N ARG A 88 -28.41 -20.54 -4.29
CA ARG A 88 -28.15 -21.98 -4.27
C ARG A 88 -28.81 -22.71 -3.11
N TYR A 89 -28.78 -22.17 -1.88
CA TYR A 89 -29.20 -22.84 -0.65
C TYR A 89 -30.43 -22.24 -0.01
N GLY A 90 -30.90 -21.08 -0.50
CA GLY A 90 -32.06 -20.36 0.07
C GLY A 90 -31.67 -19.38 1.21
N ALA A 91 -32.49 -18.34 1.38
CA ALA A 91 -32.28 -17.27 2.37
C ALA A 91 -32.38 -17.75 3.83
N GLY A 92 -33.02 -18.89 4.10
CA GLY A 92 -33.10 -19.48 5.45
C GLY A 92 -31.78 -20.07 5.92
N GLU A 93 -30.97 -20.60 5.01
CA GLU A 93 -29.73 -21.32 5.32
C GLU A 93 -28.51 -20.40 5.33
N VAL A 94 -28.61 -19.19 4.75
CA VAL A 94 -27.48 -18.29 4.53
C VAL A 94 -27.70 -16.97 5.24
N GLY A 95 -26.68 -16.51 5.98
CA GLY A 95 -26.62 -15.23 6.63
C GLY A 95 -25.50 -14.35 6.08
N LEU A 96 -25.58 -13.04 6.35
CA LEU A 96 -24.55 -12.05 6.05
C LEU A 96 -24.19 -11.26 7.30
N LEU A 97 -22.89 -11.15 7.60
CA LEU A 97 -22.42 -10.38 8.73
C LEU A 97 -21.21 -9.53 8.32
N THR A 98 -21.42 -8.21 8.21
CA THR A 98 -20.38 -7.23 7.90
C THR A 98 -20.42 -6.10 8.93
N GLY A 99 -19.47 -5.16 8.91
CA GLY A 99 -19.41 -4.08 9.90
C GLY A 99 -20.66 -3.22 9.98
N ASP A 100 -21.47 -3.18 8.92
CA ASP A 100 -22.66 -2.33 8.81
C ASP A 100 -23.93 -3.09 8.39
N SER A 101 -23.89 -4.41 8.22
CA SER A 101 -25.01 -5.23 7.79
C SER A 101 -25.04 -6.57 8.55
N SER A 102 -26.21 -6.92 9.09
CA SER A 102 -26.46 -8.19 9.77
C SER A 102 -27.78 -8.76 9.27
N ILE A 103 -27.72 -9.86 8.52
CA ILE A 103 -28.87 -10.59 7.98
C ILE A 103 -28.72 -12.04 8.42
N ASN A 104 -29.70 -12.60 9.13
CA ASN A 104 -29.74 -14.00 9.55
C ASN A 104 -28.39 -14.50 10.13
N SER A 105 -27.86 -13.79 11.14
CA SER A 105 -26.53 -14.04 11.73
C SER A 105 -26.35 -15.42 12.36
N ASP A 106 -27.45 -16.12 12.66
CA ASP A 106 -27.46 -17.46 13.25
C ASP A 106 -27.58 -18.60 12.25
N ALA A 107 -27.65 -18.27 10.95
CA ALA A 107 -27.74 -19.25 9.86
C ALA A 107 -26.61 -20.29 9.92
N PRO A 108 -26.85 -21.51 9.42
CA PRO A 108 -25.79 -22.52 9.27
C PRO A 108 -24.60 -22.05 8.45
N VAL A 109 -24.86 -21.24 7.44
CA VAL A 109 -23.81 -20.62 6.60
C VAL A 109 -23.82 -19.13 6.79
N VAL A 110 -22.73 -18.54 7.28
CA VAL A 110 -22.64 -17.09 7.40
C VAL A 110 -21.48 -16.57 6.56
N VAL A 111 -21.82 -15.67 5.63
CA VAL A 111 -20.83 -14.92 4.86
C VAL A 111 -20.43 -13.67 5.62
N MET A 112 -19.14 -13.42 5.75
CA MET A 112 -18.65 -12.29 6.56
C MET A 112 -17.32 -11.75 6.06
N THR A 113 -16.91 -10.58 6.53
CA THR A 113 -15.53 -10.15 6.34
C THR A 113 -14.60 -10.83 7.36
N THR A 114 -13.33 -10.99 7.01
CA THR A 114 -12.35 -11.67 7.86
C THR A 114 -12.17 -10.96 9.21
N GLU A 115 -12.32 -9.63 9.25
CA GLU A 115 -12.27 -8.84 10.48
C GLU A 115 -13.41 -9.20 11.44
N VAL A 116 -14.59 -9.46 10.91
CA VAL A 116 -15.74 -9.87 11.74
C VAL A 116 -15.46 -11.21 12.40
N LEU A 117 -14.96 -12.19 11.66
CA LEU A 117 -14.57 -13.48 12.23
C LEU A 117 -13.50 -13.32 13.32
N ARG A 118 -12.46 -12.52 13.10
CA ARG A 118 -11.45 -12.22 14.11
C ARG A 118 -12.09 -11.67 15.40
N ASN A 119 -12.98 -10.69 15.25
CA ASN A 119 -13.65 -10.09 16.40
C ASN A 119 -14.53 -11.11 17.16
N MET A 120 -15.22 -12.00 16.43
CA MET A 120 -15.98 -13.10 17.02
C MET A 120 -15.08 -14.09 17.78
N LEU A 121 -13.91 -14.41 17.23
CA LEU A 121 -12.91 -15.25 17.90
C LEU A 121 -12.41 -14.58 19.19
N TYR A 122 -12.09 -13.29 19.17
CA TYR A 122 -11.69 -12.56 20.38
C TYR A 122 -12.80 -12.43 21.42
N ALA A 123 -14.04 -12.23 20.97
CA ALA A 123 -15.19 -12.17 21.87
C ALA A 123 -15.65 -13.57 22.38
N ASN A 124 -15.04 -14.64 21.92
CA ASN A 124 -15.50 -16.03 22.18
C ASN A 124 -17.01 -16.19 21.96
N SER A 125 -17.48 -15.71 20.80
CA SER A 125 -18.88 -15.64 20.44
C SER A 125 -19.56 -17.00 20.46
N GLU A 126 -20.78 -17.07 21.00
CA GLU A 126 -21.59 -18.32 20.98
C GLU A 126 -21.90 -18.80 19.56
N ALA A 127 -21.89 -17.90 18.58
CA ALA A 127 -22.08 -18.23 17.17
C ALA A 127 -21.01 -19.20 16.61
N LEU A 128 -19.84 -19.29 17.25
CA LEU A 128 -18.77 -20.24 16.91
C LEU A 128 -19.12 -21.68 17.25
N ARG A 129 -20.14 -21.92 18.11
CA ARG A 129 -20.55 -23.29 18.47
C ARG A 129 -21.11 -24.00 17.25
N GLY A 130 -20.63 -25.23 17.02
CA GLY A 130 -21.02 -26.04 15.88
C GLY A 130 -20.31 -25.69 14.58
N LEU A 131 -19.38 -24.74 14.57
CA LEU A 131 -18.56 -24.41 13.40
C LEU A 131 -17.68 -25.63 13.03
N SER A 132 -17.73 -26.04 11.77
CA SER A 132 -16.90 -27.15 11.24
C SER A 132 -15.92 -26.70 10.17
N HIS A 133 -16.31 -25.72 9.37
CA HIS A 133 -15.50 -25.23 8.27
C HIS A 133 -15.42 -23.72 8.28
N VAL A 134 -14.24 -23.19 7.92
CA VAL A 134 -14.03 -21.77 7.61
C VAL A 134 -13.40 -21.66 6.25
N VAL A 135 -14.06 -20.97 5.34
CA VAL A 135 -13.50 -20.62 4.04
C VAL A 135 -12.87 -19.24 4.15
N MET A 136 -11.56 -19.15 3.87
CA MET A 136 -10.83 -17.89 3.77
C MET A 136 -10.55 -17.59 2.30
N ASP A 137 -11.43 -16.83 1.69
CA ASP A 137 -11.26 -16.44 0.30
C ASP A 137 -10.22 -15.33 0.17
N GLU A 138 -9.46 -15.37 -0.93
CA GLU A 138 -8.38 -14.44 -1.23
C GLU A 138 -7.33 -14.34 -0.07
N VAL A 139 -6.91 -15.48 0.50
CA VAL A 139 -6.00 -15.51 1.65
C VAL A 139 -4.66 -14.80 1.42
N HIS A 140 -4.28 -14.54 0.17
CA HIS A 140 -3.10 -13.76 -0.17
C HIS A 140 -3.18 -12.27 0.27
N TYR A 141 -4.35 -11.78 0.69
CA TYR A 141 -4.51 -10.51 1.40
C TYR A 141 -3.75 -10.45 2.74
N LEU A 142 -3.27 -11.56 3.24
CA LEU A 142 -2.31 -11.62 4.35
C LEU A 142 -1.07 -10.73 4.10
N ALA A 143 -0.71 -10.49 2.84
CA ALA A 143 0.37 -9.56 2.46
C ALA A 143 -0.04 -8.07 2.47
N ASP A 144 -1.33 -7.73 2.65
CA ASP A 144 -1.77 -6.34 2.72
C ASP A 144 -1.16 -5.62 3.93
N ARG A 145 -0.55 -4.45 3.68
CA ARG A 145 0.22 -3.70 4.69
C ARG A 145 -0.62 -3.30 5.92
N PHE A 146 -1.89 -3.01 5.72
CA PHE A 146 -2.76 -2.44 6.77
C PHE A 146 -3.66 -3.48 7.41
N ARG A 147 -4.11 -4.48 6.65
CA ARG A 147 -5.14 -5.42 7.06
C ARG A 147 -4.67 -6.87 7.14
N GLY A 148 -3.51 -7.19 6.59
CA GLY A 148 -3.03 -8.56 6.43
C GLY A 148 -2.85 -9.33 7.74
N ALA A 149 -2.54 -8.65 8.85
CA ALA A 149 -2.43 -9.25 10.17
C ALA A 149 -3.69 -10.03 10.59
N VAL A 150 -4.87 -9.57 10.18
CA VAL A 150 -6.17 -10.18 10.52
C VAL A 150 -6.26 -11.63 10.05
N TRP A 151 -5.70 -11.95 8.89
CA TRP A 151 -5.72 -13.32 8.36
C TRP A 151 -4.89 -14.27 9.21
N GLU A 152 -3.70 -13.85 9.63
CA GLU A 152 -2.87 -14.64 10.53
C GLU A 152 -3.52 -14.81 11.89
N GLU A 153 -4.12 -13.75 12.43
CA GLU A 153 -4.86 -13.80 13.69
C GLU A 153 -5.98 -14.85 13.62
N VAL A 154 -6.79 -14.87 12.57
CA VAL A 154 -7.85 -15.87 12.39
C VAL A 154 -7.26 -17.28 12.31
N ILE A 155 -6.23 -17.51 11.48
CA ILE A 155 -5.61 -18.82 11.30
C ILE A 155 -5.05 -19.35 12.62
N LEU A 156 -4.42 -18.49 13.41
CA LEU A 156 -3.79 -18.86 14.69
C LEU A 156 -4.80 -19.14 15.81
N HIS A 157 -5.95 -18.44 15.81
CA HIS A 157 -6.93 -18.51 16.92
C HIS A 157 -8.13 -19.43 16.66
N LEU A 158 -8.28 -19.87 15.42
CA LEU A 158 -9.36 -20.79 15.08
C LEU A 158 -9.12 -22.15 15.74
N SER A 159 -10.16 -22.78 16.32
CA SER A 159 -10.05 -24.09 16.95
C SER A 159 -9.50 -25.14 15.99
N GLU A 160 -8.70 -26.07 16.49
CA GLU A 160 -8.02 -27.11 15.67
C GLU A 160 -9.01 -28.09 15.02
N ASP A 161 -10.20 -28.28 15.59
CA ASP A 161 -11.25 -29.13 15.02
C ASP A 161 -11.99 -28.49 13.84
N VAL A 162 -11.80 -27.20 13.60
CA VAL A 162 -12.40 -26.48 12.45
C VAL A 162 -11.50 -26.62 11.23
N ARG A 163 -12.05 -27.16 10.14
CA ARG A 163 -11.31 -27.30 8.88
C ARG A 163 -11.19 -25.97 8.15
N LEU A 164 -9.97 -25.63 7.76
CA LEU A 164 -9.68 -24.37 7.09
C LEU A 164 -9.54 -24.59 5.58
N VAL A 165 -10.30 -23.82 4.80
CA VAL A 165 -10.28 -23.82 3.33
C VAL A 165 -9.73 -22.48 2.86
N SER A 166 -8.45 -22.45 2.50
CA SER A 166 -7.74 -21.24 2.10
C SER A 166 -7.65 -21.16 0.58
N LEU A 167 -8.26 -20.12 0.00
CA LEU A 167 -8.27 -19.88 -1.45
C LEU A 167 -7.35 -18.70 -1.77
N SER A 168 -6.38 -18.93 -2.65
CA SER A 168 -5.34 -17.94 -2.99
C SER A 168 -5.19 -17.75 -4.50
N ALA A 169 -4.74 -16.58 -4.92
CA ALA A 169 -4.11 -16.42 -6.23
C ALA A 169 -2.80 -17.23 -6.29
N THR A 170 -2.23 -17.38 -7.49
CA THR A 170 -0.92 -18.04 -7.64
C THR A 170 0.18 -17.26 -6.96
N VAL A 171 0.85 -17.88 -5.98
CA VAL A 171 1.98 -17.32 -5.25
C VAL A 171 3.24 -18.17 -5.47
N SER A 172 4.41 -17.53 -5.54
CA SER A 172 5.67 -18.23 -5.84
C SER A 172 6.19 -19.09 -4.68
N ASN A 173 5.71 -18.84 -3.47
CA ASN A 173 6.08 -19.54 -2.26
C ASN A 173 4.89 -20.29 -1.63
N ALA A 174 4.02 -20.86 -2.48
CA ALA A 174 2.88 -21.66 -2.02
C ALA A 174 3.28 -22.82 -1.09
N GLU A 175 4.40 -23.48 -1.37
CA GLU A 175 4.95 -24.54 -0.51
C GLU A 175 5.41 -24.01 0.86
N GLU A 176 5.99 -22.80 0.91
CA GLU A 176 6.38 -22.17 2.16
C GLU A 176 5.16 -21.84 3.01
N PHE A 177 4.14 -21.25 2.39
CA PHE A 177 2.89 -20.92 3.06
C PHE A 177 2.13 -22.18 3.49
N GLY A 178 2.09 -23.20 2.64
CA GLY A 178 1.51 -24.50 2.95
C GLY A 178 2.20 -25.20 4.11
N GLY A 179 3.55 -25.22 4.15
CA GLY A 179 4.33 -25.78 5.25
C GLY A 179 4.09 -25.05 6.58
N TRP A 180 3.89 -23.71 6.54
CA TRP A 180 3.46 -22.98 7.72
C TRP A 180 2.05 -23.41 8.16
N MET A 181 1.09 -23.48 7.22
CA MET A 181 -0.29 -23.91 7.49
C MET A 181 -0.32 -25.30 8.13
N GLU A 182 0.47 -26.24 7.61
CA GLU A 182 0.62 -27.58 8.16
C GLU A 182 1.19 -27.56 9.58
N THR A 183 2.17 -26.70 9.84
CA THR A 183 2.77 -26.53 11.19
C THR A 183 1.75 -25.99 12.19
N VAL A 184 0.87 -25.08 11.77
CA VAL A 184 -0.07 -24.36 12.66
C VAL A 184 -1.41 -25.07 12.79
N ARG A 185 -1.93 -25.64 11.68
CA ARG A 185 -3.28 -26.21 11.58
C ARG A 185 -3.29 -27.74 11.48
N GLY A 186 -2.09 -28.35 11.39
CA GLY A 186 -1.97 -29.78 11.15
C GLY A 186 -2.25 -30.11 9.69
N ASP A 187 -2.83 -31.25 9.45
CA ASP A 187 -3.00 -31.87 8.13
C ASP A 187 -3.71 -30.95 7.12
N THR A 188 -2.92 -30.33 6.24
CA THR A 188 -3.37 -29.37 5.24
C THR A 188 -2.85 -29.76 3.87
N ALA A 189 -3.77 -30.08 2.94
CA ALA A 189 -3.41 -30.42 1.57
C ALA A 189 -3.15 -29.15 0.76
N VAL A 190 -1.96 -29.05 0.17
CA VAL A 190 -1.58 -27.94 -0.72
C VAL A 190 -1.85 -28.34 -2.16
N VAL A 191 -2.72 -27.57 -2.83
CA VAL A 191 -3.09 -27.78 -4.22
C VAL A 191 -2.72 -26.54 -5.02
N VAL A 192 -1.73 -26.68 -5.89
CA VAL A 192 -1.24 -25.61 -6.76
C VAL A 192 -1.60 -25.94 -8.21
N ASP A 193 -2.23 -24.99 -8.89
CA ASP A 193 -2.45 -25.04 -10.33
C ASP A 193 -2.06 -23.68 -10.94
N GLU A 194 -1.20 -23.72 -11.94
CA GLU A 194 -0.76 -22.55 -12.68
C GLU A 194 -1.51 -22.40 -14.03
N THR A 195 -2.37 -23.36 -14.34
CA THR A 195 -3.09 -23.43 -15.62
C THR A 195 -4.17 -22.36 -15.65
N ARG A 196 -4.09 -21.48 -16.63
CA ARG A 196 -5.13 -20.51 -16.84
C ARG A 196 -6.22 -21.08 -17.75
N PRO A 197 -7.51 -21.10 -17.32
CA PRO A 197 -8.57 -21.71 -18.10
C PRO A 197 -8.84 -20.98 -19.42
N ILE A 198 -8.65 -19.65 -19.44
CA ILE A 198 -8.78 -18.82 -20.65
C ILE A 198 -7.39 -18.30 -21.01
N PRO A 199 -6.84 -18.59 -22.20
CA PRO A 199 -5.54 -18.08 -22.65
C PRO A 199 -5.52 -16.54 -22.60
N LEU A 200 -4.40 -15.95 -22.22
CA LEU A 200 -4.20 -14.50 -22.15
C LEU A 200 -3.14 -14.07 -23.17
N TRP A 201 -3.59 -13.31 -24.16
CA TRP A 201 -2.73 -12.68 -25.13
C TRP A 201 -2.20 -11.34 -24.62
N GLN A 202 -0.93 -11.11 -24.83
CA GLN A 202 -0.25 -9.89 -24.38
C GLN A 202 0.03 -8.99 -25.57
N HIS A 203 -0.31 -7.71 -25.47
CA HIS A 203 -0.19 -6.76 -26.56
C HIS A 203 0.41 -5.44 -26.08
N ILE A 204 1.01 -4.70 -27.03
CA ILE A 204 1.35 -3.29 -26.85
C ILE A 204 0.65 -2.47 -27.92
N MET A 205 -0.06 -1.42 -27.53
CA MET A 205 -0.70 -0.49 -28.46
C MET A 205 0.21 0.72 -28.69
N VAL A 206 0.73 0.88 -29.90
CA VAL A 206 1.57 2.00 -30.32
C VAL A 206 0.77 2.89 -31.28
N GLY A 207 0.37 4.07 -30.83
CA GLY A 207 -0.60 4.88 -31.56
C GLY A 207 -1.94 4.13 -31.66
N ARG A 208 -2.51 4.01 -32.85
CA ARG A 208 -3.78 3.30 -33.11
C ARG A 208 -3.61 1.82 -33.51
N ARG A 209 -2.39 1.27 -33.42
CA ARG A 209 -2.09 -0.11 -33.83
C ARG A 209 -1.77 -0.96 -32.62
N ILE A 210 -2.41 -2.12 -32.53
CA ILE A 210 -2.15 -3.15 -31.53
C ILE A 210 -1.15 -4.14 -32.12
N PHE A 211 -0.09 -4.46 -31.39
CA PHE A 211 0.93 -5.43 -31.73
C PHE A 211 0.95 -6.53 -30.69
N ASP A 212 1.19 -7.75 -31.09
CA ASP A 212 1.49 -8.81 -30.15
C ASP A 212 2.81 -8.55 -29.44
N LEU A 213 2.87 -8.83 -28.15
CA LEU A 213 4.09 -8.67 -27.36
C LEU A 213 5.10 -9.77 -27.68
N PHE A 214 4.63 -10.99 -27.91
CA PHE A 214 5.44 -12.16 -28.17
C PHE A 214 5.24 -12.68 -29.59
N ASP A 215 6.32 -13.17 -30.21
CA ASP A 215 6.27 -13.83 -31.52
C ASP A 215 5.37 -15.07 -31.45
N SER A 216 4.41 -15.20 -32.36
CA SER A 216 3.47 -16.32 -32.47
C SER A 216 4.16 -17.68 -32.61
N ARG A 217 5.40 -17.71 -33.15
CA ARG A 217 6.22 -18.92 -33.26
C ARG A 217 6.85 -19.38 -31.94
N SER A 218 6.88 -18.52 -30.92
CA SER A 218 7.37 -18.82 -29.58
C SER A 218 6.29 -19.32 -28.61
N LEU A 219 5.05 -19.50 -29.09
CA LEU A 219 3.96 -20.07 -28.30
C LEU A 219 4.17 -21.58 -28.10
N PRO A 220 4.09 -22.10 -26.87
CA PRO A 220 4.62 -23.42 -26.56
C PRO A 220 3.70 -24.55 -26.95
N SER A 221 4.24 -25.47 -27.71
CA SER A 221 3.93 -26.89 -27.63
C SER A 221 4.92 -27.51 -26.63
N ALA A 222 4.47 -27.70 -25.36
CA ALA A 222 5.12 -28.50 -24.31
C ALA A 222 6.68 -28.41 -24.20
N GLY A 223 7.20 -27.44 -23.41
CA GLY A 223 8.61 -27.33 -23.03
C GLY A 223 8.91 -26.07 -22.21
N PRO A 224 10.11 -25.88 -21.60
CA PRO A 224 10.45 -24.68 -20.86
C PRO A 224 10.41 -23.45 -21.80
N LYS A 225 9.56 -22.49 -21.45
CA LYS A 225 9.12 -21.39 -22.30
C LYS A 225 10.17 -20.30 -22.39
N THR A 226 10.82 -20.13 -23.52
CA THR A 226 11.56 -18.91 -23.84
C THR A 226 10.65 -18.02 -24.67
N PHE A 227 10.03 -17.02 -24.05
CA PHE A 227 9.22 -16.03 -24.77
C PHE A 227 10.14 -15.06 -25.50
N VAL A 228 9.97 -14.94 -26.82
CA VAL A 228 10.71 -13.99 -27.65
C VAL A 228 9.79 -12.81 -27.98
N VAL A 229 10.24 -11.60 -27.70
CA VAL A 229 9.48 -10.39 -28.02
C VAL A 229 9.37 -10.22 -29.53
N ASP A 230 8.19 -9.83 -30.02
CA ASP A 230 7.95 -9.60 -31.43
C ASP A 230 8.87 -8.53 -32.02
N GLN A 231 9.57 -8.87 -33.12
CA GLN A 231 10.57 -8.00 -33.75
C GLN A 231 9.93 -6.84 -34.51
N ASP A 232 8.70 -6.99 -34.98
CA ASP A 232 8.00 -5.92 -35.69
C ASP A 232 7.55 -4.84 -34.71
N LEU A 233 7.11 -5.26 -33.49
CA LEU A 233 6.85 -4.34 -32.38
C LEU A 233 8.11 -3.55 -32.01
N VAL A 234 9.23 -4.24 -31.79
CA VAL A 234 10.50 -3.59 -31.40
C VAL A 234 10.95 -2.58 -32.45
N ARG A 235 10.84 -2.96 -33.73
CA ARG A 235 11.20 -2.09 -34.87
C ARG A 235 10.31 -0.85 -34.94
N HIS A 236 9.00 -1.04 -34.74
CA HIS A 236 8.02 0.05 -34.77
C HIS A 236 8.20 1.02 -33.60
N VAL A 237 8.45 0.53 -32.41
CA VAL A 237 8.76 1.35 -31.21
C VAL A 237 10.02 2.18 -31.44
N LYS A 238 11.11 1.57 -31.94
CA LYS A 238 12.35 2.31 -32.30
C LYS A 238 12.13 3.40 -33.33
N GLN A 239 11.34 3.11 -34.37
CA GLN A 239 11.01 4.11 -35.40
C GLN A 239 10.22 5.27 -34.79
N ARG A 240 9.25 4.98 -33.91
CA ARG A 240 8.45 6.01 -33.23
C ARG A 240 9.29 6.88 -32.31
N GLN A 241 10.15 6.26 -31.49
CA GLN A 241 11.12 6.98 -30.64
C GLN A 241 12.06 7.88 -31.46
N ALA A 242 12.48 7.44 -32.64
CA ALA A 242 13.32 8.23 -33.53
C ALA A 242 12.57 9.46 -34.09
N LEU A 243 11.29 9.29 -34.48
CA LEU A 243 10.46 10.39 -34.97
C LEU A 243 10.21 11.44 -33.86
N ASP A 244 9.88 11.01 -32.64
CA ASP A 244 9.68 11.91 -31.50
C ASP A 244 10.95 12.71 -31.16
N ARG A 245 12.16 12.14 -31.39
CA ARG A 245 13.45 12.84 -31.27
C ARG A 245 13.66 13.87 -32.36
N VAL A 246 13.26 13.57 -33.60
CA VAL A 246 13.43 14.49 -34.75
C VAL A 246 12.47 15.67 -34.64
N GLU A 247 11.22 15.48 -34.25
CA GLU A 247 10.25 16.55 -34.00
C GLU A 247 10.71 17.51 -32.90
N SER A 248 11.45 17.04 -31.90
CA SER A 248 12.06 17.87 -30.85
C SER A 248 13.24 18.73 -31.36
N TRP A 249 13.78 18.46 -32.54
CA TRP A 249 14.99 19.09 -33.10
C TRP A 249 14.75 20.09 -34.22
N GLN A 250 13.52 20.51 -34.50
CA GLN A 250 13.29 21.59 -35.49
C GLN A 250 13.80 22.93 -34.98
N PRO A 251 14.65 23.65 -35.75
CA PRO A 251 15.14 24.96 -35.39
C PRO A 251 13.97 25.96 -35.40
N ARG A 252 13.57 26.42 -34.24
CA ARG A 252 12.49 27.40 -34.06
C ARG A 252 12.93 28.76 -34.58
N GLY A 253 12.15 29.28 -35.52
CA GLY A 253 12.27 30.66 -36.00
C GLY A 253 12.18 31.67 -34.83
N ARG A 254 12.93 32.78 -34.94
CA ARG A 254 13.00 33.88 -33.98
C ARG A 254 11.61 34.39 -33.64
N GLY A 255 11.15 34.12 -32.40
CA GLY A 255 9.99 34.79 -31.81
C GLY A 255 9.02 33.86 -31.10
N ARG A 256 9.29 33.53 -29.85
CA ARG A 256 8.43 33.25 -28.71
C ARG A 256 9.07 32.21 -27.79
N SER A 257 9.67 32.71 -26.72
CA SER A 257 10.15 31.91 -25.60
C SER A 257 8.94 31.42 -24.79
N HIS A 258 8.57 30.16 -24.98
CA HIS A 258 7.88 29.39 -23.95
C HIS A 258 8.77 28.23 -23.58
N TYR A 259 9.24 28.19 -22.33
CA TYR A 259 9.81 27.00 -21.71
C TYR A 259 8.71 25.94 -21.62
N GLN A 260 8.64 25.04 -22.59
CA GLN A 260 7.97 23.76 -22.47
C GLN A 260 9.05 22.71 -22.23
N SER A 261 8.93 22.03 -21.11
CA SER A 261 9.74 20.89 -20.73
C SER A 261 9.61 19.78 -21.77
N ALA A 262 10.69 19.03 -21.95
CA ALA A 262 10.86 17.93 -22.86
C ALA A 262 9.69 16.94 -22.83
N SER A 263 9.01 16.82 -23.88
CA SER A 263 8.42 15.79 -24.74
C SER A 263 7.07 16.26 -25.28
N ASP A 264 7.03 16.57 -26.58
CA ASP A 264 5.79 16.78 -27.35
C ASP A 264 5.04 15.44 -27.62
N PHE A 265 5.30 14.39 -26.83
CA PHE A 265 4.56 13.15 -26.95
C PHE A 265 3.10 13.37 -26.56
N ARG A 266 2.21 13.19 -27.51
CA ARG A 266 0.76 13.20 -27.27
C ARG A 266 0.27 11.77 -27.13
N PRO A 267 -0.18 11.36 -25.92
CA PRO A 267 -0.79 10.05 -25.74
C PRO A 267 -2.03 9.91 -26.62
N ILE A 268 -2.31 8.70 -27.05
CA ILE A 268 -3.54 8.41 -27.83
C ILE A 268 -4.76 8.85 -27.00
N PRO A 269 -5.73 9.57 -27.61
CA PRO A 269 -6.98 9.90 -26.93
C PRO A 269 -7.72 8.63 -26.47
N ARG A 270 -8.22 8.62 -25.26
CA ARG A 270 -8.93 7.45 -24.72
C ARG A 270 -10.13 6.99 -25.56
N PRO A 271 -10.95 7.90 -26.15
CA PRO A 271 -11.99 7.48 -27.09
C PRO A 271 -11.46 6.68 -28.28
N ASP A 272 -10.26 7.04 -28.79
CA ASP A 272 -9.66 6.33 -29.90
C ASP A 272 -9.18 4.93 -29.51
N VAL A 273 -8.70 4.77 -28.25
CA VAL A 273 -8.38 3.45 -27.71
C VAL A 273 -9.62 2.56 -27.68
N ILE A 274 -10.71 3.06 -27.10
CA ILE A 274 -11.97 2.29 -27.00
C ILE A 274 -12.54 2.00 -28.37
N ALA A 275 -12.55 2.96 -29.29
CA ALA A 275 -13.02 2.76 -30.66
C ALA A 275 -12.20 1.72 -31.42
N GLN A 276 -10.86 1.67 -31.20
CA GLN A 276 -10.01 0.65 -31.81
C GLN A 276 -10.32 -0.73 -31.22
N LEU A 277 -10.50 -0.85 -29.89
CA LEU A 277 -10.89 -2.12 -29.26
C LEU A 277 -12.27 -2.60 -29.75
N ASP A 278 -13.22 -1.70 -29.92
CA ASP A 278 -14.55 -2.06 -30.45
C ASP A 278 -14.46 -2.58 -31.88
N LYS A 279 -13.69 -1.88 -32.75
CA LYS A 279 -13.43 -2.27 -34.13
C LYS A 279 -12.80 -3.67 -34.23
N ASP A 280 -11.87 -3.99 -33.32
CA ASP A 280 -11.17 -5.28 -33.31
C ASP A 280 -11.97 -6.36 -32.54
N GLY A 281 -13.19 -6.05 -32.06
CA GLY A 281 -14.05 -6.97 -31.35
C GLY A 281 -13.55 -7.33 -29.93
N LEU A 282 -12.75 -6.47 -29.31
CA LEU A 282 -12.07 -6.68 -28.04
C LEU A 282 -12.82 -6.11 -26.82
N LEU A 283 -14.05 -5.61 -26.98
CA LEU A 283 -14.91 -5.21 -25.88
C LEU A 283 -15.70 -6.40 -25.29
N PRO A 284 -16.11 -6.38 -24.00
CA PRO A 284 -15.93 -5.31 -23.03
C PRO A 284 -14.50 -5.20 -22.49
N ALA A 285 -14.09 -3.97 -22.15
CA ALA A 285 -12.75 -3.67 -21.70
C ALA A 285 -12.73 -2.91 -20.36
N ILE A 286 -11.73 -3.22 -19.52
CA ILE A 286 -11.38 -2.45 -18.33
C ILE A 286 -10.05 -1.74 -18.59
N THR A 287 -10.05 -0.41 -18.53
CA THR A 287 -8.84 0.41 -18.62
C THR A 287 -8.41 0.84 -17.23
N PHE A 288 -7.26 0.32 -16.76
CA PHE A 288 -6.70 0.70 -15.48
C PHE A 288 -5.94 2.02 -15.57
N ILE A 289 -6.42 2.99 -14.78
CA ILE A 289 -5.83 4.32 -14.61
C ILE A 289 -5.56 4.50 -13.11
N PHE A 290 -4.30 4.59 -12.69
CA PHE A 290 -3.92 4.64 -11.27
C PHE A 290 -4.19 6.01 -10.62
N SER A 291 -5.31 6.64 -10.98
CA SER A 291 -5.78 7.93 -10.50
C SER A 291 -7.29 8.03 -10.63
N ARG A 292 -8.00 8.34 -9.53
CA ARG A 292 -9.45 8.56 -9.52
C ARG A 292 -9.85 9.69 -10.48
N ALA A 293 -9.20 10.86 -10.31
CA ALA A 293 -9.41 11.98 -11.22
C ALA A 293 -9.06 11.65 -12.68
N GLY A 294 -8.12 10.72 -12.90
CA GLY A 294 -7.81 10.18 -14.21
C GLY A 294 -8.95 9.36 -14.81
N CYS A 295 -9.64 8.55 -13.99
CA CYS A 295 -10.81 7.78 -14.42
C CYS A 295 -11.97 8.70 -14.81
N ASP A 296 -12.26 9.71 -13.97
CA ASP A 296 -13.31 10.69 -14.24
C ASP A 296 -13.00 11.52 -15.50
N ALA A 297 -11.74 11.94 -15.65
CA ALA A 297 -11.30 12.69 -16.84
C ALA A 297 -11.38 11.82 -18.12
N ALA A 298 -11.09 10.52 -18.02
CA ALA A 298 -11.22 9.58 -19.13
C ALA A 298 -12.67 9.42 -19.57
N LEU A 299 -13.56 9.20 -18.59
CA LEU A 299 -14.99 9.11 -18.83
C LEU A 299 -15.51 10.39 -19.49
N ALA A 300 -15.21 11.55 -18.94
CA ALA A 300 -15.61 12.84 -19.48
C ALA A 300 -15.07 13.07 -20.91
N GLN A 301 -13.84 12.61 -21.21
CA GLN A 301 -13.28 12.69 -22.56
C GLN A 301 -14.07 11.84 -23.55
N CYS A 302 -14.46 10.62 -23.18
CA CYS A 302 -15.25 9.72 -24.02
C CYS A 302 -16.68 10.27 -24.22
N VAL A 303 -17.30 10.80 -23.19
CA VAL A 303 -18.64 11.43 -23.32
C VAL A 303 -18.59 12.64 -24.25
N ARG A 304 -17.56 13.48 -24.19
CA ARG A 304 -17.38 14.63 -25.12
C ARG A 304 -17.13 14.21 -26.55
N SER A 305 -16.45 13.08 -26.79
CA SER A 305 -16.19 12.58 -28.16
C SER A 305 -17.41 11.98 -28.84
N ARG A 306 -18.54 11.88 -28.16
CA ARG A 306 -19.79 11.25 -28.64
C ARG A 306 -19.67 9.76 -28.95
N LEU A 307 -18.68 9.08 -28.35
CA LEU A 307 -18.59 7.63 -28.41
C LEU A 307 -19.87 7.01 -27.81
N ASP A 308 -20.50 6.11 -28.53
CA ASP A 308 -21.72 5.41 -28.11
C ASP A 308 -21.57 3.92 -28.42
N LEU A 309 -21.77 3.09 -27.41
CA LEU A 309 -21.56 1.65 -27.44
C LEU A 309 -22.88 0.86 -27.18
N THR A 310 -24.04 1.55 -27.13
CA THR A 310 -25.31 0.98 -26.71
C THR A 310 -26.37 1.15 -27.78
N THR A 311 -27.41 0.31 -27.68
CA THR A 311 -28.65 0.44 -28.49
C THR A 311 -29.74 1.13 -27.67
N PRO A 312 -30.84 1.64 -28.32
CA PRO A 312 -31.95 2.24 -27.59
C PRO A 312 -32.67 1.29 -26.61
N GLU A 313 -32.67 -0.02 -26.89
CA GLU A 313 -33.21 -1.05 -26.01
C GLU A 313 -32.38 -1.19 -24.76
N GLN A 314 -31.04 -1.24 -24.91
CA GLN A 314 -30.10 -1.31 -23.82
C GLN A 314 -30.15 -0.07 -22.93
N VAL A 315 -30.36 1.12 -23.50
CA VAL A 315 -30.53 2.36 -22.72
C VAL A 315 -31.74 2.27 -21.77
N ARG A 316 -32.86 1.66 -22.21
CA ARG A 316 -34.03 1.47 -21.33
C ARG A 316 -33.73 0.52 -20.16
N GLU A 317 -32.99 -0.55 -20.42
CA GLU A 317 -32.58 -1.50 -19.37
C GLU A 317 -31.59 -0.85 -18.40
N ILE A 318 -30.61 -0.06 -18.89
CA ILE A 318 -29.68 0.72 -18.11
C ILE A 318 -30.44 1.67 -17.17
N ASP A 319 -31.42 2.42 -17.68
CA ASP A 319 -32.20 3.35 -16.86
C ASP A 319 -33.01 2.66 -15.76
N ALA A 320 -33.52 1.47 -16.01
CA ALA A 320 -34.23 0.68 -15.00
C ALA A 320 -33.27 0.25 -13.84
N ILE A 321 -32.07 -0.20 -14.19
CA ILE A 321 -31.07 -0.60 -13.21
C ILE A 321 -30.54 0.63 -12.41
N ILE A 322 -30.32 1.75 -13.09
CA ILE A 322 -29.96 3.00 -12.41
C ILE A 322 -31.02 3.37 -11.38
N THR A 323 -32.31 3.36 -11.78
CA THR A 323 -33.40 3.70 -10.89
C THR A 323 -33.51 2.75 -9.70
N LYS A 324 -33.27 1.45 -9.90
CA LYS A 324 -33.25 0.43 -8.85
C LYS A 324 -32.23 0.79 -7.75
N HIS A 325 -30.99 1.19 -8.10
CA HIS A 325 -29.91 1.43 -7.13
C HIS A 325 -29.85 2.86 -6.60
N THR A 326 -30.44 3.83 -7.29
CA THR A 326 -30.33 5.26 -6.96
C THR A 326 -31.65 5.88 -6.52
N GLY A 327 -32.74 5.14 -6.51
CA GLY A 327 -34.09 5.67 -6.19
C GLY A 327 -34.22 6.26 -4.78
N GLU A 328 -33.38 5.83 -3.84
CA GLU A 328 -33.37 6.31 -2.45
C GLU A 328 -32.47 7.51 -2.22
N LEU A 329 -31.69 7.94 -3.26
CA LEU A 329 -30.81 9.11 -3.11
C LEU A 329 -31.64 10.39 -3.02
N PRO A 330 -31.27 11.31 -2.10
CA PRO A 330 -31.91 12.62 -1.99
C PRO A 330 -31.78 13.41 -3.30
N LYS A 331 -32.91 13.92 -3.79
CA LYS A 331 -32.95 14.66 -5.06
C LYS A 331 -32.08 15.91 -5.06
N ASP A 332 -31.97 16.58 -3.93
CA ASP A 332 -31.18 17.78 -3.76
C ASP A 332 -29.66 17.53 -3.84
N ASP A 333 -29.22 16.31 -3.60
CA ASP A 333 -27.81 15.91 -3.67
C ASP A 333 -27.38 15.45 -5.08
N LEU A 334 -28.32 15.13 -5.99
CA LEU A 334 -28.01 14.52 -7.29
C LEU A 334 -27.07 15.36 -8.16
N GLU A 335 -27.23 16.68 -8.15
CA GLU A 335 -26.37 17.59 -8.94
C GLU A 335 -24.92 17.58 -8.40
N VAL A 336 -24.75 17.66 -7.08
CA VAL A 336 -23.45 17.66 -6.42
C VAL A 336 -22.73 16.31 -6.59
N LEU A 337 -23.51 15.23 -6.68
CA LEU A 337 -23.02 13.88 -6.94
C LEU A 337 -22.60 13.66 -8.40
N GLY A 338 -22.87 14.61 -9.31
CA GLY A 338 -22.61 14.46 -10.74
C GLY A 338 -23.49 13.38 -11.39
N TYR A 339 -24.67 13.12 -10.82
CA TYR A 339 -25.56 12.03 -11.24
C TYR A 339 -25.95 12.09 -12.71
N PHE A 340 -26.23 13.30 -13.24
CA PHE A 340 -26.72 13.44 -14.61
C PHE A 340 -25.65 13.12 -15.65
N GLU A 341 -24.41 13.55 -15.43
CA GLU A 341 -23.28 13.22 -16.29
C GLU A 341 -22.91 11.74 -16.20
N TRP A 342 -22.95 11.17 -15.00
CA TRP A 342 -22.71 9.75 -14.75
C TRP A 342 -23.78 8.89 -15.44
N ARG A 343 -25.07 9.21 -15.29
CA ARG A 343 -26.18 8.54 -15.98
C ARG A 343 -26.02 8.59 -17.49
N LYS A 344 -25.69 9.77 -18.04
CA LYS A 344 -25.45 9.96 -19.47
C LYS A 344 -24.30 9.10 -19.99
N ALA A 345 -23.25 8.91 -19.21
CA ALA A 345 -22.14 8.04 -19.57
C ALA A 345 -22.57 6.57 -19.61
N LEU A 346 -23.31 6.10 -18.59
CA LEU A 346 -23.85 4.75 -18.54
C LEU A 346 -24.76 4.44 -19.70
N GLN A 347 -25.66 5.37 -20.08
CA GLN A 347 -26.53 5.26 -21.25
C GLN A 347 -25.77 5.07 -22.57
N ARG A 348 -24.46 5.38 -22.59
CA ARG A 348 -23.56 5.15 -23.74
C ARG A 348 -22.65 3.93 -23.57
N GLY A 349 -22.88 3.10 -22.57
CA GLY A 349 -22.06 1.92 -22.30
C GLY A 349 -20.69 2.22 -21.73
N LEU A 350 -20.50 3.41 -21.12
CA LEU A 350 -19.24 3.91 -20.57
C LEU A 350 -19.37 4.14 -19.07
N ALA A 351 -18.37 3.73 -18.28
CA ALA A 351 -18.35 3.96 -16.84
C ALA A 351 -16.95 4.29 -16.30
N ALA A 352 -16.92 4.93 -15.14
CA ALA A 352 -15.76 4.95 -14.25
C ALA A 352 -16.05 4.03 -13.05
N HIS A 353 -15.01 3.42 -12.46
CA HIS A 353 -15.13 2.62 -11.25
C HIS A 353 -13.93 2.84 -10.33
N HIS A 354 -14.14 3.49 -9.21
CA HIS A 354 -13.09 3.76 -8.21
C HIS A 354 -13.67 4.00 -6.82
N ALA A 355 -12.84 3.92 -5.80
CA ALA A 355 -13.24 4.05 -4.39
C ALA A 355 -13.81 5.43 -4.00
N GLY A 356 -13.65 6.46 -4.84
CA GLY A 356 -14.22 7.79 -4.64
C GLY A 356 -15.69 7.93 -5.09
N MET A 357 -16.29 6.89 -5.67
CA MET A 357 -17.71 6.86 -6.06
C MET A 357 -18.58 6.41 -4.90
N LEU A 358 -19.85 6.84 -4.91
CA LEU A 358 -20.85 6.31 -3.99
C LEU A 358 -21.00 4.79 -4.15
N PRO A 359 -21.29 4.04 -3.07
CA PRO A 359 -21.55 2.61 -3.15
C PRO A 359 -22.63 2.25 -4.16
N ALA A 360 -23.77 2.95 -4.16
CA ALA A 360 -24.86 2.75 -5.10
C ALA A 360 -24.42 2.91 -6.57
N PHE A 361 -23.56 3.90 -6.87
CA PHE A 361 -23.03 4.10 -8.23
C PHE A 361 -22.10 2.97 -8.63
N ARG A 362 -21.25 2.47 -7.72
CA ARG A 362 -20.36 1.33 -8.02
C ARG A 362 -21.15 0.07 -8.32
N GLN A 363 -22.14 -0.27 -7.48
CA GLN A 363 -22.99 -1.43 -7.69
C GLN A 363 -23.75 -1.36 -9.00
N THR A 364 -24.27 -0.19 -9.36
CA THR A 364 -24.91 0.02 -10.66
C THR A 364 -23.95 -0.30 -11.80
N VAL A 365 -22.70 0.21 -11.74
CA VAL A 365 -21.69 -0.07 -12.77
C VAL A 365 -21.35 -1.56 -12.82
N GLU A 366 -21.22 -2.21 -11.67
CA GLU A 366 -20.91 -3.63 -11.55
C GLU A 366 -22.02 -4.49 -12.16
N GLU A 367 -23.29 -4.23 -11.83
CA GLU A 367 -24.45 -4.95 -12.41
C GLU A 367 -24.55 -4.74 -13.92
N LEU A 368 -24.40 -3.49 -14.39
CA LEU A 368 -24.44 -3.18 -15.82
C LEU A 368 -23.29 -3.82 -16.61
N PHE A 369 -22.09 -3.89 -16.02
CA PHE A 369 -20.94 -4.50 -16.68
C PHE A 369 -21.09 -6.02 -16.79
N VAL A 370 -21.54 -6.69 -15.73
CA VAL A 370 -21.80 -8.13 -15.73
C VAL A 370 -22.87 -8.50 -16.78
N LYS A 371 -23.90 -7.66 -16.94
CA LYS A 371 -24.92 -7.83 -17.98
C LYS A 371 -24.46 -7.45 -19.39
N GLY A 372 -23.23 -6.92 -19.55
CA GLY A 372 -22.68 -6.50 -20.83
C GLY A 372 -23.29 -5.21 -21.39
N LEU A 373 -24.05 -4.46 -20.58
CA LEU A 373 -24.66 -3.17 -20.94
C LEU A 373 -23.66 -2.03 -20.89
N VAL A 374 -22.72 -2.06 -19.94
CA VAL A 374 -21.52 -1.22 -19.95
C VAL A 374 -20.39 -2.01 -20.58
N ARG A 375 -19.78 -1.45 -21.64
CA ARG A 375 -18.76 -2.13 -22.44
C ARG A 375 -17.34 -1.57 -22.26
N ALA A 376 -17.19 -0.36 -21.69
CA ALA A 376 -15.89 0.20 -21.36
C ALA A 376 -15.91 0.83 -19.96
N VAL A 377 -14.99 0.38 -19.10
CA VAL A 377 -14.84 0.87 -17.72
C VAL A 377 -13.45 1.44 -17.52
N PHE A 378 -13.34 2.65 -16.97
CA PHE A 378 -12.11 3.26 -16.50
C PHE A 378 -11.98 3.05 -15.00
N ALA A 379 -10.98 2.28 -14.55
CA ALA A 379 -10.89 1.84 -13.18
C ALA A 379 -9.55 2.12 -12.53
N THR A 380 -9.58 2.22 -11.19
CA THR A 380 -8.37 2.17 -10.37
C THR A 380 -8.06 0.73 -9.97
N GLU A 381 -6.85 0.50 -9.44
CA GLU A 381 -6.38 -0.82 -8.98
C GLU A 381 -7.39 -1.55 -8.05
N THR A 382 -8.21 -0.81 -7.29
CA THR A 382 -9.19 -1.38 -6.37
C THR A 382 -10.21 -2.30 -7.05
N LEU A 383 -10.46 -2.14 -8.34
CA LEU A 383 -11.33 -3.06 -9.11
C LEU A 383 -10.66 -4.43 -9.33
N ALA A 384 -9.34 -4.48 -9.39
CA ALA A 384 -8.60 -5.73 -9.51
C ALA A 384 -8.64 -6.57 -8.22
N LEU A 385 -8.94 -5.95 -7.10
CA LEU A 385 -8.93 -6.54 -5.77
C LEU A 385 -10.30 -7.13 -5.44
N GLY A 386 -10.61 -8.32 -5.99
CA GLY A 386 -11.68 -9.15 -5.47
C GLY A 386 -13.09 -8.96 -6.06
N ILE A 387 -13.38 -7.90 -6.82
CA ILE A 387 -14.69 -7.75 -7.46
C ILE A 387 -14.78 -8.66 -8.70
N ASN A 388 -15.86 -9.45 -8.83
CA ASN A 388 -16.06 -10.33 -9.98
C ASN A 388 -16.59 -9.55 -11.19
N MET A 389 -15.71 -8.77 -11.80
CA MET A 389 -15.97 -8.06 -13.06
C MET A 389 -14.93 -8.48 -14.10
N PRO A 390 -15.03 -9.68 -14.67
CA PRO A 390 -14.10 -10.09 -15.72
C PRO A 390 -14.46 -9.41 -17.05
N ALA A 391 -13.45 -8.94 -17.76
CA ALA A 391 -13.58 -8.33 -19.09
C ALA A 391 -12.99 -9.24 -20.16
N ARG A 392 -13.30 -9.02 -21.41
CA ARG A 392 -12.57 -9.64 -22.52
C ARG A 392 -11.16 -9.09 -22.61
N THR A 393 -11.03 -7.75 -22.42
CA THR A 393 -9.76 -7.03 -22.53
C THR A 393 -9.47 -6.20 -21.28
N VAL A 394 -8.22 -6.22 -20.85
CA VAL A 394 -7.66 -5.29 -19.86
C VAL A 394 -6.66 -4.37 -20.54
N VAL A 395 -6.81 -3.07 -20.34
CA VAL A 395 -5.88 -2.05 -20.83
C VAL A 395 -5.12 -1.44 -19.65
N LEU A 396 -3.81 -1.38 -19.73
CA LEU A 396 -2.96 -0.67 -18.77
C LEU A 396 -2.49 0.64 -19.40
N GLU A 397 -2.99 1.78 -18.90
CA GLU A 397 -2.63 3.09 -19.45
C GLU A 397 -1.19 3.46 -19.10
N ARG A 398 -0.71 3.04 -17.92
CA ARG A 398 0.67 3.24 -17.44
C ARG A 398 1.15 2.02 -16.66
N LEU A 399 2.48 1.87 -16.55
CA LEU A 399 3.12 0.84 -15.74
C LEU A 399 3.70 1.39 -14.43
N VAL A 400 3.41 2.64 -14.10
CA VAL A 400 3.86 3.35 -12.90
C VAL A 400 2.66 3.81 -12.11
N LYS A 401 2.65 3.55 -10.80
CA LYS A 401 1.59 3.98 -9.88
C LYS A 401 2.18 4.71 -8.66
N TYR A 402 1.34 5.49 -7.97
CA TYR A 402 1.69 6.07 -6.68
C TYR A 402 1.39 5.07 -5.57
N ASN A 403 2.43 4.69 -4.80
CA ASN A 403 2.33 3.69 -3.73
C ASN A 403 2.01 4.26 -2.34
N GLY A 404 1.69 5.57 -2.27
CA GLY A 404 1.48 6.28 -1.01
C GLY A 404 2.67 7.20 -0.65
N GLU A 405 3.87 6.89 -1.10
CA GLU A 405 5.10 7.66 -0.81
C GLU A 405 5.72 8.20 -2.11
N THR A 406 5.90 7.35 -3.11
CA THR A 406 6.56 7.68 -4.37
C THR A 406 5.83 7.05 -5.56
N HIS A 407 6.16 7.52 -6.77
CA HIS A 407 5.79 6.82 -7.99
C HIS A 407 6.72 5.61 -8.19
N ALA A 408 6.14 4.41 -8.16
CA ALA A 408 6.82 3.14 -8.34
C ALA A 408 6.30 2.37 -9.55
N GLU A 409 7.16 1.60 -10.20
CA GLU A 409 6.77 0.68 -11.27
C GLU A 409 5.90 -0.45 -10.72
N LEU A 410 5.01 -0.99 -11.57
CA LEU A 410 4.21 -2.15 -11.23
C LEU A 410 5.12 -3.35 -10.99
N THR A 411 4.84 -4.06 -9.91
CA THR A 411 5.45 -5.38 -9.70
C THR A 411 4.82 -6.44 -10.61
N PRO A 412 5.51 -7.54 -10.91
CA PRO A 412 4.93 -8.65 -11.68
C PRO A 412 3.63 -9.20 -11.09
N GLY A 413 3.52 -9.24 -9.75
CA GLY A 413 2.31 -9.68 -9.07
C GLY A 413 1.12 -8.76 -9.34
N GLU A 414 1.32 -7.44 -9.23
CA GLU A 414 0.30 -6.44 -9.55
C GLU A 414 -0.10 -6.50 -11.02
N TYR A 415 0.87 -6.62 -11.93
CA TYR A 415 0.60 -6.80 -13.35
C TYR A 415 -0.27 -8.03 -13.61
N THR A 416 0.07 -9.17 -13.02
CA THR A 416 -0.68 -10.42 -13.16
C THR A 416 -2.08 -10.31 -12.57
N GLN A 417 -2.24 -9.64 -11.44
CA GLN A 417 -3.54 -9.42 -10.80
C GLN A 417 -4.47 -8.53 -11.64
N LEU A 418 -3.92 -7.44 -12.20
CA LEU A 418 -4.66 -6.54 -13.10
C LEU A 418 -5.07 -7.26 -14.39
N THR A 419 -4.11 -7.87 -15.08
CA THR A 419 -4.34 -8.56 -16.35
C THR A 419 -5.10 -9.88 -16.17
N GLY A 420 -5.12 -10.40 -14.94
CA GLY A 420 -5.91 -11.57 -14.53
C GLY A 420 -7.41 -11.43 -14.74
N ARG A 421 -7.91 -10.20 -14.84
CA ARG A 421 -9.32 -9.88 -15.12
C ARG A 421 -9.72 -10.07 -16.59
N ALA A 422 -8.76 -10.26 -17.50
CA ALA A 422 -9.07 -10.50 -18.91
C ALA A 422 -9.43 -11.97 -19.18
N GLY A 423 -10.43 -12.22 -20.01
CA GLY A 423 -10.94 -13.55 -20.37
C GLY A 423 -12.03 -14.05 -19.41
N ARG A 424 -13.30 -14.06 -19.88
CA ARG A 424 -14.47 -14.51 -19.11
C ARG A 424 -14.69 -16.00 -19.31
N ARG A 425 -14.57 -16.80 -18.25
CA ARG A 425 -14.78 -18.25 -18.32
C ARG A 425 -16.22 -18.57 -18.80
N GLY A 426 -16.34 -19.49 -19.75
CA GLY A 426 -17.62 -19.87 -20.33
C GLY A 426 -18.20 -18.89 -21.37
N ILE A 427 -17.54 -17.74 -21.59
CA ILE A 427 -17.99 -16.71 -22.55
C ILE A 427 -16.91 -16.46 -23.61
N ASP A 428 -15.69 -16.16 -23.18
CA ASP A 428 -14.58 -15.84 -24.08
C ASP A 428 -13.71 -17.08 -24.33
N VAL A 429 -13.21 -17.21 -25.55
CA VAL A 429 -12.23 -18.23 -25.93
C VAL A 429 -10.82 -17.79 -25.53
N GLU A 430 -10.58 -16.50 -25.51
CA GLU A 430 -9.31 -15.85 -25.19
C GLU A 430 -9.52 -14.51 -24.50
N GLY A 431 -8.55 -14.09 -23.69
CA GLY A 431 -8.49 -12.77 -23.05
C GLY A 431 -7.30 -11.98 -23.57
N HIS A 432 -7.36 -10.66 -23.46
CA HIS A 432 -6.34 -9.75 -23.99
C HIS A 432 -5.87 -8.76 -22.92
N ALA A 433 -4.54 -8.61 -22.79
CA ALA A 433 -3.92 -7.56 -21.99
C ALA A 433 -3.19 -6.60 -22.93
N VAL A 434 -3.56 -5.33 -22.90
CA VAL A 434 -3.03 -4.30 -23.79
C VAL A 434 -2.33 -3.23 -22.97
N VAL A 435 -1.03 -3.02 -23.17
CA VAL A 435 -0.26 -1.92 -22.57
C VAL A 435 -0.21 -0.76 -23.56
N LEU A 436 -0.60 0.44 -23.14
CA LEU A 436 -0.46 1.63 -23.98
C LEU A 436 0.99 2.10 -23.96
N TRP A 437 1.60 2.12 -25.15
CA TRP A 437 2.97 2.57 -25.28
C TRP A 437 3.12 4.07 -25.02
N GLN A 438 4.13 4.42 -24.23
CA GLN A 438 4.57 5.79 -23.94
C GLN A 438 6.10 5.84 -24.01
N PRO A 439 6.72 7.02 -24.23
CA PRO A 439 8.18 7.15 -24.11
C PRO A 439 8.68 6.66 -22.77
N GLY A 440 9.67 5.76 -22.80
CA GLY A 440 10.20 5.09 -21.61
C GLY A 440 9.60 3.70 -21.33
N VAL A 441 8.57 3.27 -22.06
CA VAL A 441 8.06 1.88 -21.98
C VAL A 441 8.79 1.04 -23.02
N GLU A 442 9.68 0.17 -22.56
CA GLU A 442 10.41 -0.75 -23.41
C GLU A 442 9.66 -2.10 -23.52
N PRO A 443 9.50 -2.67 -24.74
CA PRO A 443 8.83 -3.96 -24.91
C PRO A 443 9.41 -5.11 -24.08
N LEU A 444 10.73 -5.09 -23.83
CA LEU A 444 11.41 -6.08 -22.99
C LEU A 444 11.00 -5.99 -21.52
N ASP A 445 10.78 -4.79 -20.99
CA ASP A 445 10.35 -4.60 -19.61
C ASP A 445 8.91 -5.12 -19.43
N VAL A 446 8.04 -4.81 -20.40
CA VAL A 446 6.67 -5.36 -20.44
C VAL A 446 6.69 -6.88 -20.52
N ALA A 447 7.56 -7.45 -21.34
CA ALA A 447 7.72 -8.91 -21.44
C ALA A 447 8.20 -9.54 -20.12
N GLY A 448 9.09 -8.85 -19.40
CA GLY A 448 9.52 -9.24 -18.05
C GLY A 448 8.35 -9.32 -17.05
N LEU A 449 7.49 -8.30 -17.03
CA LEU A 449 6.28 -8.27 -16.21
C LEU A 449 5.30 -9.39 -16.61
N ALA A 450 5.05 -9.58 -17.90
CA ALA A 450 4.09 -10.53 -18.44
C ALA A 450 4.51 -12.01 -18.31
N SER A 451 5.82 -12.29 -18.29
CA SER A 451 6.36 -13.64 -18.15
C SER A 451 6.44 -14.12 -16.69
N THR A 452 6.40 -13.21 -15.71
CA THR A 452 6.46 -13.54 -14.29
C THR A 452 5.03 -13.67 -13.74
N ARG A 453 4.55 -14.91 -13.60
CA ARG A 453 3.15 -15.22 -13.23
C ARG A 453 2.89 -15.34 -11.74
N THR A 454 3.92 -15.40 -10.93
CA THR A 454 3.82 -15.63 -9.49
C THR A 454 4.55 -14.53 -8.72
N PHE A 455 4.08 -14.24 -7.51
CA PHE A 455 4.71 -13.29 -6.59
C PHE A 455 4.85 -13.92 -5.20
N PRO A 456 5.88 -13.55 -4.42
CA PRO A 456 6.06 -14.12 -3.08
C PRO A 456 5.03 -13.51 -2.12
N LEU A 457 4.30 -14.37 -1.42
CA LEU A 457 3.46 -13.99 -0.29
C LEU A 457 4.35 -13.63 0.91
N ARG A 458 4.26 -12.40 1.37
CA ARG A 458 5.01 -11.92 2.54
C ARG A 458 4.04 -11.50 3.62
N SER A 459 4.29 -11.93 4.84
CA SER A 459 3.50 -11.50 5.97
C SER A 459 3.68 -10.00 6.26
N SER A 460 2.56 -9.34 6.57
CA SER A 460 2.51 -7.97 7.10
C SER A 460 2.23 -7.93 8.60
N PHE A 461 2.17 -9.08 9.25
CA PHE A 461 1.77 -9.25 10.64
C PHE A 461 2.66 -8.49 11.63
N LYS A 462 2.02 -7.71 12.51
CA LYS A 462 2.67 -6.97 13.61
C LYS A 462 1.71 -6.95 14.81
N PRO A 463 2.21 -7.20 16.05
CA PRO A 463 1.39 -7.05 17.24
C PRO A 463 0.87 -5.61 17.41
N SER A 464 -0.44 -5.44 17.68
CA SER A 464 -1.08 -4.18 18.08
C SER A 464 -1.43 -4.18 19.57
N TYR A 465 -1.82 -3.04 20.12
CA TYR A 465 -2.24 -2.95 21.53
C TYR A 465 -3.51 -3.76 21.79
N ASN A 466 -4.53 -3.58 20.96
CA ASN A 466 -5.79 -4.34 21.02
C ASN A 466 -5.54 -5.85 20.96
N MET A 467 -4.78 -6.32 19.98
CA MET A 467 -4.42 -7.73 19.84
C MET A 467 -3.69 -8.25 21.09
N SER A 468 -2.69 -7.51 21.56
CA SER A 468 -1.89 -7.93 22.71
C SER A 468 -2.74 -8.07 23.99
N ILE A 469 -3.68 -7.15 24.23
CA ILE A 469 -4.63 -7.22 25.34
C ILE A 469 -5.54 -8.46 25.18
N ASN A 470 -6.12 -8.68 24.01
CA ASN A 470 -7.02 -9.81 23.78
C ASN A 470 -6.30 -11.16 23.95
N LEU A 471 -5.05 -11.25 23.52
CA LEU A 471 -4.24 -12.45 23.73
C LEU A 471 -3.98 -12.71 25.21
N VAL A 472 -3.51 -11.70 25.93
CA VAL A 472 -3.18 -11.84 27.36
C VAL A 472 -4.43 -12.15 28.21
N ASP A 473 -5.57 -11.54 27.91
CA ASP A 473 -6.84 -11.78 28.61
C ASP A 473 -7.32 -13.23 28.47
N ARG A 474 -7.05 -13.87 27.34
CA ARG A 474 -7.50 -15.23 27.05
C ARG A 474 -6.56 -16.33 27.55
N MET A 475 -5.26 -16.13 27.44
CA MET A 475 -4.29 -17.21 27.61
C MET A 475 -3.05 -16.82 28.42
N GLY A 476 -2.96 -15.56 28.88
CA GLY A 476 -1.79 -15.06 29.57
C GLY A 476 -0.61 -14.73 28.62
N VAL A 477 0.47 -14.20 29.18
CA VAL A 477 1.61 -13.64 28.41
C VAL A 477 2.41 -14.74 27.70
N GLU A 478 2.73 -15.83 28.39
CA GLU A 478 3.63 -16.87 27.85
C GLU A 478 3.01 -17.62 26.66
N GLU A 479 1.73 -17.96 26.78
CA GLU A 479 1.03 -18.66 25.69
C GLU A 479 0.78 -17.70 24.50
N SER A 480 0.49 -16.43 24.78
CA SER A 480 0.41 -15.37 23.77
C SER A 480 1.70 -15.23 22.99
N ARG A 481 2.84 -15.25 23.67
CA ARG A 481 4.17 -15.22 23.05
C ARG A 481 4.37 -16.43 22.13
N THR A 482 4.02 -17.62 22.59
CA THR A 482 4.12 -18.85 21.80
C THR A 482 3.30 -18.79 20.52
N ILE A 483 2.07 -18.25 20.58
CA ILE A 483 1.25 -18.05 19.38
C ILE A 483 1.90 -17.08 18.40
N LEU A 484 2.44 -15.96 18.89
CA LEU A 484 3.12 -14.99 18.01
C LEU A 484 4.37 -15.58 17.34
N GLU A 485 5.10 -16.45 18.04
CA GLU A 485 6.21 -17.20 17.49
C GLU A 485 5.79 -18.22 16.43
N ARG A 486 4.53 -18.66 16.43
CA ARG A 486 3.94 -19.52 15.40
C ARG A 486 3.37 -18.76 14.20
N SER A 487 3.42 -17.41 14.16
CA SER A 487 2.93 -16.61 13.04
C SER A 487 3.72 -16.86 11.74
N PHE A 488 3.10 -16.61 10.59
CA PHE A 488 3.78 -16.70 9.30
C PHE A 488 4.93 -15.70 9.18
N ALA A 489 4.74 -14.50 9.77
CA ALA A 489 5.81 -13.51 9.85
C ALA A 489 7.06 -14.05 10.56
N GLN A 490 6.89 -14.74 11.70
CA GLN A 490 8.00 -15.36 12.43
C GLN A 490 8.56 -16.56 11.66
N PHE A 491 7.72 -17.40 11.08
CA PHE A 491 8.12 -18.52 10.24
C PHE A 491 9.01 -18.08 9.06
N GLN A 492 8.64 -16.99 8.38
CA GLN A 492 9.45 -16.39 7.31
C GLN A 492 10.75 -15.79 7.85
N ALA A 493 10.69 -15.15 9.02
CA ALA A 493 11.86 -14.58 9.69
C ALA A 493 12.87 -15.70 10.03
N ASP A 494 12.42 -16.79 10.64
CA ASP A 494 13.26 -17.92 11.03
C ASP A 494 13.91 -18.61 9.82
N ARG A 495 13.15 -18.78 8.75
CA ARG A 495 13.68 -19.32 7.49
C ARG A 495 14.75 -18.41 6.87
N SER A 496 14.56 -17.11 6.94
CA SER A 496 15.56 -16.10 6.57
C SER A 496 16.84 -16.21 7.43
N VAL A 497 16.69 -16.45 8.75
CA VAL A 497 17.79 -16.64 9.68
C VAL A 497 18.60 -17.89 9.32
N VAL A 498 17.96 -19.02 8.99
CA VAL A 498 18.65 -20.25 8.54
C VAL A 498 19.53 -19.97 7.32
N GLY A 499 19.04 -19.19 6.35
CA GLY A 499 19.83 -18.75 5.20
C GLY A 499 21.04 -17.89 5.59
N LEU A 500 20.86 -16.97 6.55
CA LEU A 500 21.94 -16.14 7.10
C LEU A 500 22.96 -17.00 7.86
N VAL A 501 22.52 -17.95 8.70
CA VAL A 501 23.42 -18.85 9.46
C VAL A 501 24.27 -19.69 8.50
N ARG A 502 23.68 -20.30 7.48
CA ARG A 502 24.46 -21.03 6.45
C ARG A 502 25.42 -20.11 5.69
N GLY A 503 25.03 -18.86 5.44
CA GLY A 503 25.92 -17.84 4.88
C GLY A 503 27.09 -17.51 5.80
N ILE A 504 26.83 -17.37 7.10
CA ILE A 504 27.83 -17.12 8.14
C ILE A 504 28.82 -18.31 8.20
N GLU A 505 28.33 -19.53 8.31
CA GLU A 505 29.18 -20.74 8.36
C GLU A 505 30.10 -20.84 7.13
N ARG A 506 29.55 -20.64 5.92
CA ARG A 506 30.34 -20.63 4.69
C ARG A 506 31.42 -19.54 4.70
N ASN A 507 31.04 -18.34 5.17
CA ASN A 507 31.97 -17.23 5.27
C ASN A 507 33.05 -17.48 6.33
N GLU A 508 32.73 -18.12 7.44
CA GLU A 508 33.69 -18.49 8.50
C GLU A 508 34.73 -19.47 7.99
N VAL A 509 34.33 -20.46 7.22
CA VAL A 509 35.25 -21.38 6.55
C VAL A 509 36.19 -20.65 5.59
N ALA A 510 35.63 -19.71 4.80
CA ALA A 510 36.43 -18.91 3.87
C ALA A 510 37.35 -17.92 4.61
N LEU A 511 36.90 -17.34 5.72
CA LEU A 511 37.71 -16.47 6.58
C LEU A 511 38.88 -17.23 7.19
N LYS A 512 38.66 -18.45 7.69
CA LYS A 512 39.71 -19.32 8.23
C LYS A 512 40.78 -19.63 7.17
N ALA A 513 40.36 -19.96 5.95
CA ALA A 513 41.30 -20.25 4.84
C ALA A 513 42.10 -19.00 4.42
N LEU A 514 41.51 -17.79 4.50
CA LEU A 514 42.22 -16.53 4.22
C LEU A 514 43.17 -16.18 5.37
N GLN A 515 42.77 -16.47 6.60
CA GLN A 515 43.58 -16.23 7.81
C GLN A 515 44.81 -17.13 7.82
N GLU A 516 44.70 -18.41 7.46
CA GLU A 516 45.85 -19.31 7.28
C GLU A 516 46.85 -18.81 6.25
N LYS A 517 46.34 -18.23 5.13
CA LYS A 517 47.19 -17.59 4.10
C LYS A 517 47.91 -16.30 4.59
N LEU A 518 47.39 -15.67 5.65
CA LEU A 518 47.98 -14.50 6.30
C LEU A 518 48.93 -14.88 7.44
N GLY A 519 49.20 -16.17 7.68
CA GLY A 519 50.10 -16.69 8.72
C GLY A 519 49.40 -17.02 10.03
N GLY A 520 48.08 -17.20 10.03
CA GLY A 520 47.28 -17.49 11.24
C GLY A 520 46.87 -16.22 12.01
N VAL A 521 46.24 -16.40 13.19
CA VAL A 521 45.76 -15.30 14.05
C VAL A 521 46.95 -14.54 14.68
N ASP A 522 48.01 -15.25 14.98
CA ASP A 522 49.21 -14.73 15.60
C ASP A 522 50.30 -14.36 14.56
N GLY A 523 49.94 -14.35 13.28
CA GLY A 523 50.86 -14.00 12.20
C GLY A 523 51.11 -12.49 12.13
N GLU A 524 52.38 -12.09 12.01
CA GLU A 524 52.77 -10.67 11.91
C GLU A 524 52.00 -9.91 10.83
N TYR A 525 51.66 -10.59 9.72
CA TYR A 525 50.91 -9.94 8.64
C TYR A 525 49.43 -9.76 8.98
N TYR A 526 48.84 -10.60 9.83
CA TYR A 526 47.49 -10.40 10.33
C TYR A 526 47.37 -9.14 11.18
N GLU A 527 48.32 -8.90 12.07
CA GLU A 527 48.39 -7.66 12.86
C GLU A 527 48.56 -6.43 11.96
N TYR A 528 49.44 -6.52 10.97
CA TYR A 528 49.60 -5.45 9.97
C TYR A 528 48.33 -5.15 9.18
N ALA A 529 47.62 -6.17 8.73
CA ALA A 529 46.33 -6.03 8.01
C ALA A 529 45.24 -5.43 8.93
N SER A 530 45.22 -5.80 10.20
CA SER A 530 44.31 -5.24 11.21
C SER A 530 44.57 -3.75 11.45
N LEU A 531 45.82 -3.34 11.57
CA LEU A 531 46.21 -1.93 11.70
C LEU A 531 45.78 -1.09 10.49
N ARG A 532 45.95 -1.60 9.27
CA ARG A 532 45.50 -0.95 8.02
C ARG A 532 43.98 -0.80 7.99
N GLU A 533 43.23 -1.82 8.41
CA GLU A 533 41.77 -1.75 8.46
C GLU A 533 41.29 -0.74 9.50
N ARG A 534 41.87 -0.71 10.71
CA ARG A 534 41.53 0.27 11.73
C ARG A 534 41.81 1.69 11.25
N LEU A 535 42.91 1.91 10.53
CA LEU A 535 43.23 3.21 9.93
C LEU A 535 42.12 3.59 8.89
N SER A 536 41.81 2.69 7.96
CA SER A 536 40.82 2.92 6.93
C SER A 536 39.39 3.11 7.50
N ALA A 537 39.04 2.40 8.56
CA ALA A 537 37.78 2.56 9.27
C ALA A 537 37.67 3.92 9.97
N ARG A 538 38.78 4.37 10.64
CA ARG A 538 38.83 5.67 11.30
C ARG A 538 38.75 6.81 10.29
N GLU A 539 39.53 6.73 9.21
CA GLU A 539 39.50 7.72 8.12
C GLU A 539 38.09 7.84 7.49
N ARG A 540 37.42 6.71 7.23
CA ARG A 540 36.03 6.71 6.74
C ARG A 540 35.04 7.31 7.74
N LYS A 541 35.21 7.01 9.03
CA LYS A 541 34.39 7.58 10.10
C LYS A 541 34.52 9.09 10.15
N LEU A 542 35.75 9.59 10.17
CA LEU A 542 36.04 11.04 10.17
C LEU A 542 35.52 11.72 8.89
N GLU A 543 35.64 11.06 7.73
CA GLU A 543 35.08 11.60 6.48
C GLU A 543 33.55 11.68 6.50
N ARG A 544 32.89 10.69 7.13
CA ARG A 544 31.45 10.70 7.32
C ARG A 544 31.02 11.78 8.30
N GLU A 545 31.64 11.87 9.47
CA GLU A 545 31.38 12.92 10.45
C GLU A 545 31.59 14.30 9.83
N SER A 546 32.70 14.50 9.12
CA SER A 546 32.97 15.76 8.41
C SER A 546 31.97 16.07 7.27
N ARG A 547 31.29 15.06 6.68
CA ARG A 547 30.22 15.29 5.71
C ARG A 547 28.91 15.66 6.42
N GLU A 548 28.62 14.99 7.54
CA GLU A 548 27.45 15.29 8.37
C GLU A 548 27.55 16.71 8.94
N ASP A 549 28.67 17.08 9.56
CA ASP A 549 28.94 18.42 10.09
C ASP A 549 28.83 19.52 9.01
N ARG A 550 29.36 19.26 7.82
CA ARG A 550 29.25 20.20 6.70
C ARG A 550 27.81 20.35 6.20
N ARG A 551 27.05 19.23 6.17
CA ARG A 551 25.66 19.26 5.79
C ARG A 551 24.83 20.04 6.81
N ASP A 552 25.06 19.80 8.10
CA ASP A 552 24.35 20.50 9.18
C ASP A 552 24.71 21.99 9.19
N SER A 553 25.96 22.33 8.94
CA SER A 553 26.43 23.72 8.77
C SER A 553 25.79 24.38 7.53
N ALA A 554 25.65 23.66 6.42
CA ALA A 554 24.95 24.15 5.23
C ALA A 554 23.47 24.36 5.49
N VAL A 555 22.79 23.42 6.15
CA VAL A 555 21.37 23.52 6.56
C VAL A 555 21.16 24.74 7.45
N GLU A 556 21.95 24.88 8.50
CA GLU A 556 21.82 26.01 9.43
C GLU A 556 22.08 27.36 8.74
N SER A 557 23.07 27.43 7.86
CA SER A 557 23.36 28.66 7.09
C SER A 557 22.23 29.05 6.15
N LEU A 558 21.59 28.09 5.48
CA LEU A 558 20.44 28.32 4.61
C LEU A 558 19.21 28.79 5.40
N ARG A 559 19.02 28.27 6.61
CA ARG A 559 17.92 28.63 7.53
C ARG A 559 18.01 30.08 8.02
N THR A 560 19.22 30.60 8.16
CA THR A 560 19.45 31.99 8.63
C THR A 560 19.35 33.03 7.53
N LEU A 561 19.20 32.63 6.26
CA LEU A 561 19.08 33.56 5.14
C LEU A 561 17.82 34.42 5.25
N ARG A 562 17.96 35.69 4.85
CA ARG A 562 16.86 36.65 4.80
C ARG A 562 16.58 37.10 3.37
N ARG A 563 15.38 37.57 3.13
CA ARG A 563 15.01 38.15 1.84
C ARG A 563 15.92 39.34 1.50
N GLY A 564 16.50 39.31 0.32
CA GLY A 564 17.46 40.31 -0.15
C GLY A 564 18.93 39.96 0.14
N ASN A 565 19.24 38.95 0.93
CA ASN A 565 20.62 38.50 1.07
C ASN A 565 21.17 38.06 -0.29
N VAL A 566 22.40 38.48 -0.59
CA VAL A 566 23.15 38.04 -1.76
C VAL A 566 24.13 36.98 -1.31
N ILE A 567 24.06 35.80 -1.91
CA ILE A 567 24.86 34.63 -1.55
C ILE A 567 25.66 34.11 -2.73
N ALA A 568 26.75 33.39 -2.43
CA ALA A 568 27.52 32.64 -3.42
C ALA A 568 27.00 31.21 -3.56
N ILE A 569 26.65 30.76 -4.76
CA ILE A 569 26.38 29.35 -5.07
C ILE A 569 27.71 28.75 -5.59
N PRO A 570 28.38 27.89 -4.80
CA PRO A 570 29.73 27.45 -5.08
C PRO A 570 29.85 26.35 -6.14
N ILE A 571 28.78 25.55 -6.35
CA ILE A 571 28.77 24.40 -7.26
C ILE A 571 27.46 24.31 -8.05
N GLY A 572 27.48 23.61 -9.17
CA GLY A 572 26.30 23.31 -9.98
C GLY A 572 26.22 24.17 -11.24
N ARG A 573 25.15 23.93 -12.03
CA ARG A 573 24.88 24.59 -13.31
C ARG A 573 24.63 26.10 -13.16
N HIS A 574 24.19 26.54 -11.99
CA HIS A 574 23.84 27.92 -11.67
C HIS A 574 24.78 28.53 -10.61
N SER A 575 26.05 28.05 -10.59
CA SER A 575 27.08 28.57 -9.71
C SER A 575 27.35 30.06 -10.02
N GLY A 576 27.52 30.87 -8.99
CA GLY A 576 27.72 32.31 -9.10
C GLY A 576 27.02 33.08 -8.00
N THR A 577 26.76 34.36 -8.20
CA THR A 577 26.04 35.19 -7.24
C THR A 577 24.53 35.06 -7.41
N ALA A 578 23.81 34.94 -6.29
CA ALA A 578 22.37 34.84 -6.25
C ALA A 578 21.74 35.67 -5.14
N VAL A 579 20.56 36.23 -5.35
CA VAL A 579 19.80 36.97 -4.35
C VAL A 579 18.63 36.14 -3.85
N VAL A 580 18.42 36.10 -2.54
CA VAL A 580 17.31 35.38 -1.89
C VAL A 580 16.01 36.17 -2.08
N LEU A 581 15.05 35.57 -2.80
CA LEU A 581 13.73 36.12 -3.03
C LEU A 581 12.76 35.77 -1.90
N VAL A 582 12.75 34.50 -1.50
CA VAL A 582 11.92 33.97 -0.42
C VAL A 582 12.79 33.08 0.46
N PRO A 583 12.99 33.43 1.72
CA PRO A 583 13.69 32.56 2.67
C PRO A 583 12.85 31.34 3.02
N ASP A 584 13.48 30.27 3.49
CA ASP A 584 12.84 29.08 4.00
C ASP A 584 13.52 28.70 5.32
N ASN A 585 12.72 28.53 6.36
CA ASN A 585 13.19 28.27 7.72
C ASN A 585 12.93 26.82 8.16
N ASP A 586 12.68 25.88 7.21
CA ASP A 586 12.48 24.47 7.54
C ASP A 586 13.71 23.94 8.34
N PRO A 587 13.49 23.34 9.52
CA PRO A 587 14.59 22.88 10.38
C PRO A 587 15.38 21.70 9.81
N LYS A 588 14.83 20.95 8.85
CA LYS A 588 15.46 19.73 8.31
C LYS A 588 15.98 19.89 6.89
N ASP A 589 15.28 20.64 6.05
CA ASP A 589 15.61 20.79 4.62
C ASP A 589 15.19 22.17 4.09
N PRO A 590 15.85 23.26 4.56
CA PRO A 590 15.53 24.62 4.11
C PRO A 590 15.82 24.76 2.62
N ARG A 591 14.83 25.23 1.87
CA ARG A 591 14.89 25.41 0.39
C ARG A 591 14.57 26.85 -0.02
N PRO A 592 15.41 27.82 0.27
CA PRO A 592 15.19 29.21 -0.13
C PRO A 592 15.09 29.36 -1.65
N LEU A 593 14.13 30.19 -2.08
CA LEU A 593 14.01 30.57 -3.48
C LEU A 593 14.96 31.71 -3.79
N VAL A 594 15.83 31.53 -4.79
CA VAL A 594 16.81 32.54 -5.19
C VAL A 594 16.72 32.89 -6.66
N LEU A 595 17.31 34.04 -7.04
CA LEU A 595 17.54 34.44 -8.42
C LEU A 595 19.03 34.68 -8.66
N THR A 596 19.57 34.06 -9.70
CA THR A 596 20.99 34.20 -10.08
C THR A 596 21.22 35.31 -11.14
N GLU A 597 22.47 35.69 -11.36
CA GLU A 597 22.85 36.67 -12.39
C GLU A 597 22.52 36.23 -13.82
N ASP A 598 22.41 34.93 -14.06
CA ASP A 598 22.01 34.33 -15.34
C ASP A 598 20.49 34.20 -15.51
N GLN A 599 19.72 34.90 -14.65
CA GLN A 599 18.25 34.97 -14.66
C GLN A 599 17.56 33.63 -14.28
N TRP A 600 18.27 32.66 -13.77
CA TRP A 600 17.64 31.48 -13.21
C TRP A 600 17.00 31.80 -11.85
N ALA A 601 15.76 31.36 -11.67
CA ALA A 601 15.06 31.43 -10.40
C ALA A 601 14.65 30.03 -9.99
N GLY A 602 15.08 29.59 -8.80
CA GLY A 602 14.81 28.25 -8.31
C GLY A 602 15.12 28.09 -6.83
N LYS A 603 14.70 26.96 -6.27
CA LYS A 603 14.99 26.62 -4.88
C LYS A 603 16.36 25.97 -4.79
N LEU A 604 17.16 26.39 -3.80
CA LEU A 604 18.44 25.76 -3.45
C LEU A 604 18.22 24.79 -2.29
N SER A 605 19.13 23.83 -2.16
CA SER A 605 19.16 22.85 -1.07
C SER A 605 20.56 22.79 -0.46
N ALA A 606 20.73 22.14 0.68
CA ALA A 606 22.03 21.91 1.30
C ALA A 606 23.01 21.14 0.40
N ALA A 607 22.51 20.38 -0.60
CA ALA A 607 23.35 19.67 -1.57
C ALA A 607 24.10 20.62 -2.54
N ASP A 608 23.60 21.85 -2.73
CA ASP A 608 24.22 22.85 -3.58
C ASP A 608 25.40 23.55 -2.87
N PHE A 609 25.58 23.29 -1.57
CA PHE A 609 26.59 23.92 -0.72
C PHE A 609 27.50 22.87 -0.07
N PRO A 610 28.77 22.76 -0.48
CA PRO A 610 29.75 21.88 0.17
C PRO A 610 30.18 22.37 1.56
N GLU A 611 29.90 23.61 1.90
CA GLU A 611 30.17 24.30 3.17
C GLU A 611 28.99 25.27 3.44
N ALA A 612 28.98 25.94 4.58
CA ALA A 612 27.97 26.95 4.91
C ALA A 612 27.80 27.99 3.79
N ALA A 613 26.55 28.37 3.50
CA ALA A 613 26.25 29.43 2.55
C ALA A 613 26.78 30.78 3.04
N GLU A 614 27.65 31.40 2.25
CA GLU A 614 28.23 32.69 2.57
C GLU A 614 27.33 33.84 2.09
N VAL A 615 26.93 34.73 3.00
CA VAL A 615 26.21 35.97 2.66
C VAL A 615 27.23 37.02 2.27
N LEU A 616 27.23 37.43 1.02
CA LEU A 616 28.19 38.39 0.46
C LEU A 616 27.75 39.84 0.63
N GLY A 617 26.47 40.07 0.85
CA GLY A 617 25.88 41.40 0.97
C GLY A 617 24.36 41.36 0.92
N GLU A 618 23.74 42.51 0.75
CA GLU A 618 22.29 42.67 0.66
C GLU A 618 21.88 43.52 -0.53
N MET A 619 20.78 43.11 -1.17
CA MET A 619 20.14 43.89 -2.26
C MET A 619 18.71 44.23 -1.88
N ARG A 620 18.29 45.47 -2.10
CA ARG A 620 16.89 45.90 -1.88
C ARG A 620 15.98 45.28 -2.97
N LEU A 621 14.96 44.59 -2.51
CA LEU A 621 13.96 43.98 -3.39
C LEU A 621 12.63 44.72 -3.32
N PRO A 622 11.87 44.86 -4.45
CA PRO A 622 10.50 45.36 -4.44
C PRO A 622 9.60 44.57 -3.50
N LYS A 623 8.57 45.17 -2.91
CA LYS A 623 7.65 44.51 -1.96
C LYS A 623 7.05 43.22 -2.53
N LEU A 624 6.65 43.24 -3.81
CA LEU A 624 6.14 42.08 -4.56
C LEU A 624 7.12 41.74 -5.70
N VAL A 625 7.55 40.50 -5.79
CA VAL A 625 8.42 39.97 -6.85
C VAL A 625 7.73 38.77 -7.49
N ASP A 626 7.30 38.96 -8.73
CA ASP A 626 6.82 37.84 -9.54
C ASP A 626 8.02 37.21 -10.32
N HIS A 627 8.64 36.20 -9.71
CA HIS A 627 9.79 35.50 -10.28
C HIS A 627 9.44 34.62 -11.50
N HIS A 628 8.17 34.42 -11.83
CA HIS A 628 7.72 33.71 -13.02
C HIS A 628 7.84 34.58 -14.29
N THR A 629 7.74 35.90 -14.14
CA THR A 629 7.83 36.83 -15.25
C THR A 629 9.27 37.06 -15.72
N ALA A 630 9.59 36.75 -16.97
CA ALA A 630 10.92 36.87 -17.56
C ALA A 630 11.50 38.28 -17.48
N ARG A 631 10.68 39.33 -17.62
CA ARG A 631 11.08 40.75 -17.48
C ARG A 631 11.57 41.01 -16.06
N VAL A 632 10.81 40.59 -15.05
CA VAL A 632 11.18 40.80 -13.62
C VAL A 632 12.49 40.11 -13.29
N ARG A 633 12.70 38.88 -13.77
CA ARG A 633 13.98 38.17 -13.58
C ARG A 633 15.15 38.91 -14.23
N ARG A 634 14.96 39.45 -15.42
CA ARG A 634 15.99 40.20 -16.13
C ARG A 634 16.37 41.47 -15.38
N ASP A 635 15.36 42.22 -14.92
CA ASP A 635 15.55 43.51 -14.21
C ASP A 635 16.24 43.25 -12.85
N LEU A 636 15.84 42.23 -12.11
CA LEU A 636 16.48 41.86 -10.84
C LEU A 636 17.89 41.31 -11.04
N ALA A 637 18.13 40.50 -12.07
CA ALA A 637 19.48 40.01 -12.40
C ALA A 637 20.43 41.16 -12.83
N SER A 638 19.90 42.17 -13.53
CA SER A 638 20.64 43.37 -13.85
C SER A 638 20.95 44.20 -12.59
N SER A 639 19.97 44.31 -11.68
CA SER A 639 20.19 44.95 -10.39
C SER A 639 21.22 44.21 -9.53
N LEU A 640 21.17 42.88 -9.55
CA LEU A 640 22.15 42.05 -8.83
C LEU A 640 23.57 42.30 -9.35
N ARG A 641 23.76 42.31 -10.67
CA ARG A 641 25.06 42.63 -11.29
C ARG A 641 25.51 44.06 -10.95
N SER A 642 24.61 45.01 -10.90
CA SER A 642 24.95 46.41 -10.57
C SER A 642 25.37 46.63 -9.10
N THR A 643 25.12 45.65 -8.21
CA THR A 643 25.63 45.73 -6.82
C THR A 643 27.14 45.62 -6.76
N GLY A 644 27.80 45.11 -7.81
CA GLY A 644 29.24 44.86 -7.84
C GLY A 644 29.71 43.73 -6.91
N ILE A 645 28.79 43.01 -6.24
CA ILE A 645 29.10 41.89 -5.37
C ILE A 645 29.47 40.70 -6.25
N THR A 646 30.66 40.19 -6.14
CA THR A 646 31.14 39.03 -6.90
C THR A 646 31.42 37.84 -6.00
N ALA A 647 31.07 36.65 -6.48
CA ALA A 647 31.41 35.43 -5.73
C ALA A 647 32.93 35.27 -5.55
N PRO A 648 33.43 34.92 -4.38
CA PRO A 648 34.84 34.78 -4.15
C PRO A 648 35.42 33.62 -5.01
N ARG A 649 36.66 33.83 -5.55
CA ARG A 649 37.38 32.78 -6.27
C ARG A 649 37.66 31.63 -5.34
N ARG A 650 37.34 30.42 -5.78
CA ARG A 650 37.44 29.14 -5.05
C ARG A 650 38.80 29.01 -4.32
N LYS A 651 38.81 28.99 -3.00
CA LYS A 651 39.99 28.61 -2.22
C LYS A 651 40.26 27.12 -2.45
N LYS A 652 41.56 26.77 -2.64
CA LYS A 652 41.97 25.37 -2.73
C LYS A 652 41.52 24.62 -1.47
N ARG A 653 40.91 23.47 -1.69
CA ARG A 653 40.40 22.54 -0.68
C ARG A 653 41.43 22.31 0.44
N HIS A 654 41.16 22.76 1.65
CA HIS A 654 41.87 22.25 2.83
C HIS A 654 41.47 20.78 3.02
N LYS A 655 42.45 19.87 2.95
CA LYS A 655 42.34 18.50 3.45
C LYS A 655 42.34 18.54 4.97
N GLY A 656 41.30 19.05 5.58
CA GLY A 656 41.15 19.10 7.04
C GLY A 656 40.45 17.85 7.57
N GLY A 657 40.84 17.41 8.75
CA GLY A 657 40.21 16.39 9.56
C GLY A 657 41.05 15.13 9.81
N ALA A 658 41.37 14.36 8.77
CA ALA A 658 42.08 13.09 8.92
C ALA A 658 43.61 13.28 9.22
N SER A 659 44.19 14.48 8.99
CA SER A 659 45.62 14.75 9.29
C SER A 659 45.89 15.21 10.73
N GLU A 660 44.83 15.65 11.43
CA GLU A 660 44.94 16.17 12.79
C GLU A 660 44.48 15.18 13.88
N ASP A 661 43.85 14.08 13.47
CA ASP A 661 43.35 13.06 14.39
C ASP A 661 44.51 12.26 14.99
N ALA A 662 44.63 12.29 16.31
CA ALA A 662 45.73 11.65 17.06
C ALA A 662 45.72 10.11 16.87
N GLU A 663 44.54 9.48 16.70
CA GLU A 663 44.44 8.05 16.48
C GLU A 663 44.90 7.68 15.05
N VAL A 664 44.54 8.46 14.03
CA VAL A 664 45.03 8.29 12.65
C VAL A 664 46.54 8.44 12.59
N ALA A 665 47.12 9.45 13.28
CA ALA A 665 48.58 9.66 13.36
C ALA A 665 49.28 8.50 14.06
N SER A 666 48.72 7.97 15.12
CA SER A 666 49.22 6.80 15.86
C SER A 666 49.19 5.53 15.01
N LEU A 667 48.06 5.24 14.35
CA LEU A 667 47.90 4.07 13.46
C LEU A 667 48.85 4.14 12.25
N ARG A 668 49.00 5.30 11.62
CA ARG A 668 49.98 5.51 10.53
C ARG A 668 51.42 5.28 10.98
N ARG A 669 51.75 5.67 12.22
CA ARG A 669 53.07 5.43 12.81
C ARG A 669 53.27 3.95 13.07
N ALA A 670 52.30 3.26 13.68
CA ALA A 670 52.34 1.82 13.94
C ALA A 670 52.52 1.02 12.65
N ILE A 671 51.79 1.34 11.57
CA ILE A 671 51.93 0.70 10.29
C ILE A 671 53.33 0.87 9.68
N ARG A 672 53.93 2.09 9.79
CA ARG A 672 55.28 2.35 9.23
C ARG A 672 56.39 1.63 9.94
N VAL A 673 56.26 1.42 11.24
CA VAL A 673 57.26 0.73 12.08
C VAL A 673 57.09 -0.77 12.03
N HIS A 674 55.95 -1.27 11.55
CA HIS A 674 55.67 -2.71 11.53
C HIS A 674 56.61 -3.45 10.55
N PRO A 675 57.23 -4.62 10.96
CA PRO A 675 58.21 -5.35 10.12
C PRO A 675 57.67 -5.67 8.73
N CYS A 676 56.37 -6.05 8.61
CA CYS A 676 55.74 -6.39 7.33
C CYS A 676 55.62 -5.20 6.36
N HIS A 677 55.85 -3.98 6.81
CA HIS A 677 55.81 -2.81 5.92
C HIS A 677 56.90 -2.83 4.83
N SER A 678 58.00 -3.50 5.08
CA SER A 678 59.13 -3.66 4.15
C SER A 678 59.15 -4.98 3.37
N TRP A 679 58.16 -5.86 3.55
CA TRP A 679 58.09 -7.17 2.86
C TRP A 679 57.84 -7.06 1.36
N PRO A 680 58.56 -7.86 0.54
CA PRO A 680 58.42 -7.84 -0.89
C PRO A 680 57.02 -8.22 -1.34
N ASP A 681 56.35 -9.17 -0.65
CA ASP A 681 55.02 -9.69 -0.97
C ASP A 681 53.89 -8.89 -0.34
N ARG A 682 54.17 -7.72 0.24
CA ARG A 682 53.22 -6.86 0.90
C ARG A 682 51.96 -6.58 0.11
N ASP A 683 52.06 -6.35 -1.21
CA ASP A 683 50.91 -6.00 -2.03
C ASP A 683 50.03 -7.23 -2.38
N HIS A 684 50.63 -8.42 -2.43
CA HIS A 684 49.89 -9.68 -2.60
C HIS A 684 49.12 -10.03 -1.33
N LEU A 685 49.77 -10.00 -0.18
CA LEU A 685 49.19 -10.23 1.13
C LEU A 685 48.19 -9.14 1.47
N GLY A 686 48.36 -7.90 1.01
CA GLY A 686 47.46 -6.78 1.13
C GLY A 686 46.10 -7.08 0.48
N ARG A 687 46.06 -7.65 -0.71
CA ARG A 687 44.83 -8.07 -1.39
C ARG A 687 44.11 -9.18 -0.62
N ILE A 688 44.84 -10.11 -0.03
CA ILE A 688 44.25 -11.18 0.81
C ILE A 688 43.66 -10.55 2.08
N GLY A 689 44.37 -9.63 2.74
CA GLY A 689 43.87 -8.91 3.92
C GLY A 689 42.63 -8.06 3.63
N GLU A 690 42.58 -7.36 2.50
CA GLU A 690 41.40 -6.60 2.08
C GLU A 690 40.18 -7.52 1.84
N LYS A 691 40.41 -8.69 1.20
CA LYS A 691 39.35 -9.68 1.00
C LYS A 691 38.85 -10.26 2.32
N TYR A 692 39.76 -10.57 3.25
CA TYR A 692 39.43 -11.02 4.61
C TYR A 692 38.57 -9.99 5.33
N ASN A 693 39.01 -8.73 5.38
CA ASN A 693 38.33 -7.66 6.10
C ASN A 693 36.93 -7.36 5.50
N ARG A 694 36.79 -7.43 4.17
CA ARG A 694 35.49 -7.31 3.52
C ARG A 694 34.54 -8.43 3.95
N LEU A 695 35.01 -9.69 3.86
CA LEU A 695 34.22 -10.86 4.20
C LEU A 695 33.86 -10.89 5.70
N ALA A 696 34.77 -10.47 6.58
CA ALA A 696 34.55 -10.35 8.02
C ALA A 696 33.42 -9.35 8.32
N ARG A 697 33.42 -8.18 7.66
CA ARG A 697 32.34 -7.19 7.80
C ARG A 697 30.98 -7.71 7.29
N GLU A 698 30.98 -8.36 6.12
CA GLU A 698 29.78 -9.00 5.59
C GLU A 698 29.22 -10.04 6.58
N THR A 699 30.09 -10.86 7.15
CA THR A 699 29.71 -11.88 8.15
C THR A 699 29.19 -11.24 9.43
N GLN A 700 29.81 -10.17 9.92
CA GLN A 700 29.34 -9.43 11.09
C GLN A 700 27.98 -8.80 10.84
N THR A 701 27.77 -8.20 9.68
CA THR A 701 26.46 -7.67 9.26
C THR A 701 25.39 -8.76 9.21
N MET A 702 25.74 -9.96 8.70
CA MET A 702 24.82 -11.10 8.69
C MET A 702 24.49 -11.57 10.11
N ARG A 703 25.47 -11.62 11.03
CA ARG A 703 25.24 -11.97 12.45
C ARG A 703 24.32 -10.97 13.13
N GLU A 704 24.51 -9.68 12.90
CA GLU A 704 23.68 -8.61 13.46
C GLU A 704 22.24 -8.71 12.92
N LYS A 705 22.08 -8.95 11.61
CA LYS A 705 20.76 -9.17 10.99
C LYS A 705 20.11 -10.43 11.56
N ALA A 706 20.80 -11.55 11.69
CA ALA A 706 20.26 -12.77 12.27
C ALA A 706 19.78 -12.52 13.72
N LYS A 707 20.58 -11.89 14.57
CA LYS A 707 20.20 -11.52 15.93
C LYS A 707 19.01 -10.54 15.99
N ALA A 708 18.92 -9.61 15.04
CA ALA A 708 17.80 -8.66 14.98
C ALA A 708 16.48 -9.33 14.55
N THR A 709 16.58 -10.34 13.68
CA THR A 709 15.40 -11.01 13.09
C THR A 709 14.82 -12.08 14.02
N THR A 710 15.66 -12.78 14.79
CA THR A 710 15.22 -13.83 15.71
C THR A 710 14.33 -13.25 16.81
N ASN A 711 13.13 -13.81 17.02
CA ASN A 711 12.13 -13.42 18.03
C ASN A 711 11.74 -11.94 17.97
N SER A 712 11.69 -11.34 16.78
CA SER A 712 11.40 -9.91 16.63
C SER A 712 9.97 -9.56 17.06
N LEU A 713 9.01 -10.45 16.78
CA LEU A 713 7.59 -10.26 17.15
C LEU A 713 7.36 -10.43 18.65
N ALA A 714 7.91 -11.49 19.25
CA ALA A 714 7.83 -11.69 20.69
C ALA A 714 8.43 -10.50 21.47
N ARG A 715 9.58 -9.97 21.03
CA ARG A 715 10.16 -8.76 21.65
C ARG A 715 9.30 -7.51 21.48
N THR A 716 8.62 -7.36 20.34
CA THR A 716 7.69 -6.25 20.13
C THR A 716 6.48 -6.39 21.04
N PHE A 717 5.94 -7.60 21.16
CA PHE A 717 4.87 -7.92 22.09
C PHE A 717 5.27 -7.62 23.55
N ASP A 718 6.47 -8.05 24.00
CA ASP A 718 6.96 -7.76 25.35
C ASP A 718 7.03 -6.25 25.64
N ARG A 719 7.44 -5.45 24.66
CA ARG A 719 7.48 -3.99 24.78
C ARG A 719 6.08 -3.40 24.86
N ILE A 720 5.11 -3.92 24.08
CA ILE A 720 3.71 -3.53 24.16
C ILE A 720 3.16 -3.86 25.54
N VAL A 721 3.36 -5.09 26.05
CA VAL A 721 2.95 -5.51 27.39
C VAL A 721 3.56 -4.60 28.47
N SER A 722 4.85 -4.24 28.32
CA SER A 722 5.53 -3.33 29.25
C SER A 722 4.89 -1.94 29.26
N LEU A 723 4.57 -1.38 28.10
CA LEU A 723 3.86 -0.10 28.00
C LEU A 723 2.45 -0.15 28.57
N LEU A 724 1.72 -1.23 28.29
CA LEU A 724 0.35 -1.44 28.80
C LEU A 724 0.32 -1.60 30.32
N LYS A 725 1.32 -2.25 30.93
CA LYS A 725 1.50 -2.30 32.39
C LYS A 725 1.75 -0.92 32.97
N GLU A 726 2.67 -0.16 32.39
CA GLU A 726 3.00 1.19 32.84
C GLU A 726 1.80 2.13 32.82
N ARG A 727 0.95 2.01 31.79
CA ARG A 727 -0.27 2.81 31.65
C ARG A 727 -1.49 2.24 32.37
N GLY A 728 -1.34 1.12 33.10
CA GLY A 728 -2.38 0.53 33.94
C GLY A 728 -3.48 -0.22 33.18
N TYR A 729 -3.23 -0.64 31.95
CA TYR A 729 -4.12 -1.52 31.18
C TYR A 729 -3.92 -3.00 31.54
N MET A 730 -2.80 -3.32 32.15
CA MET A 730 -2.48 -4.60 32.76
C MET A 730 -1.92 -4.37 34.15
N THR A 731 -2.03 -5.38 35.05
CA THR A 731 -1.42 -5.32 36.37
C THR A 731 0.11 -5.35 36.28
N ALA A 732 0.80 -4.79 37.28
CA ALA A 732 2.27 -4.70 37.26
C ALA A 732 2.98 -6.02 37.61
N GLU A 733 2.23 -7.06 37.98
CA GLU A 733 2.74 -8.36 38.41
C GLU A 733 3.54 -9.10 37.35
N SER A 734 4.29 -10.13 37.73
CA SER A 734 5.07 -10.98 36.85
C SER A 734 4.16 -11.73 35.86
N ALA A 735 3.03 -12.21 36.30
CA ALA A 735 1.91 -12.73 35.48
C ALA A 735 0.81 -11.64 35.42
N PRO A 736 0.84 -10.74 34.45
CA PRO A 736 -0.09 -9.61 34.42
C PRO A 736 -1.48 -10.07 34.03
N GLU A 737 -2.47 -9.55 34.72
CA GLU A 737 -3.87 -9.67 34.38
C GLU A 737 -4.35 -8.41 33.64
N VAL A 738 -5.31 -8.57 32.75
CA VAL A 738 -5.93 -7.45 32.06
C VAL A 738 -6.86 -6.71 32.98
N THR A 739 -6.66 -5.42 33.19
CA THR A 739 -7.51 -4.58 34.03
C THR A 739 -8.82 -4.25 33.31
N GLU A 740 -9.76 -3.63 34.04
CA GLU A 740 -11.01 -3.16 33.46
C GLU A 740 -10.77 -2.11 32.34
N ALA A 741 -9.74 -1.27 32.46
CA ALA A 741 -9.29 -0.37 31.38
C ALA A 741 -8.79 -1.17 30.18
N GLY A 742 -8.06 -2.25 30.41
CA GLY A 742 -7.60 -3.17 29.35
C GLY A 742 -8.77 -3.83 28.63
N ARG A 743 -9.78 -4.33 29.35
CA ARG A 743 -10.99 -4.93 28.72
C ARG A 743 -11.78 -3.93 27.88
N ARG A 744 -11.70 -2.63 28.15
CA ARG A 744 -12.27 -1.59 27.29
C ARG A 744 -11.42 -1.36 26.06
N LEU A 745 -10.09 -1.26 26.19
CA LEU A 745 -9.18 -1.16 25.06
C LEU A 745 -9.34 -2.34 24.09
N SER A 746 -9.57 -3.56 24.60
CA SER A 746 -9.77 -4.76 23.77
C SER A 746 -10.96 -4.67 22.81
N ARG A 747 -11.88 -3.74 23.03
CA ARG A 747 -13.08 -3.50 22.21
C ARG A 747 -12.95 -2.31 21.26
N ILE A 748 -11.76 -1.71 21.16
CA ILE A 748 -11.47 -0.60 20.26
C ILE A 748 -10.65 -1.14 19.10
N TYR A 749 -11.18 -1.07 17.88
CA TYR A 749 -10.59 -1.66 16.67
C TYR A 749 -10.21 -0.58 15.65
N CYS A 750 -9.25 0.27 16.00
CA CYS A 750 -8.69 1.27 15.09
C CYS A 750 -7.16 1.33 15.24
N GLU A 751 -6.47 1.94 14.30
CA GLU A 751 -5.00 2.07 14.36
C GLU A 751 -4.52 2.90 15.57
N SER A 752 -5.35 3.81 16.06
CA SER A 752 -5.07 4.66 17.23
C SER A 752 -5.80 4.17 18.49
N ASP A 753 -5.96 2.84 18.63
CA ASP A 753 -6.74 2.19 19.69
C ASP A 753 -6.37 2.66 21.10
N LEU A 754 -5.08 2.69 21.43
CA LEU A 754 -4.59 3.12 22.75
C LEU A 754 -4.83 4.63 22.96
N LEU A 755 -4.68 5.47 21.93
CA LEU A 755 -4.97 6.91 22.05
C LEU A 755 -6.45 7.17 22.33
N VAL A 756 -7.35 6.44 21.66
CA VAL A 756 -8.80 6.53 21.89
C VAL A 756 -9.14 6.06 23.33
N ALA A 757 -8.56 4.94 23.75
CA ALA A 757 -8.76 4.43 25.12
C ALA A 757 -8.30 5.42 26.19
N GLU A 758 -7.15 6.06 25.99
CA GLU A 758 -6.62 7.10 26.88
C GLU A 758 -7.52 8.35 26.88
N ALA A 759 -8.00 8.79 25.72
CA ALA A 759 -8.92 9.92 25.62
C ALA A 759 -10.22 9.69 26.41
N LEU A 760 -10.78 8.47 26.33
CA LEU A 760 -11.95 8.08 27.09
C LEU A 760 -11.65 7.99 28.60
N ARG A 761 -10.51 7.42 28.97
CA ARG A 761 -10.09 7.26 30.37
C ARG A 761 -9.84 8.60 31.06
N THR A 762 -9.20 9.54 30.38
CA THR A 762 -8.90 10.88 30.90
C THR A 762 -10.09 11.82 30.81
N GLY A 763 -11.12 11.47 30.02
CA GLY A 763 -12.36 12.24 29.90
C GLY A 763 -12.23 13.52 29.10
N ILE A 764 -11.18 13.66 28.26
CA ILE A 764 -10.96 14.88 27.44
C ILE A 764 -12.05 15.12 26.38
N TRP A 765 -12.91 14.14 26.12
CA TRP A 765 -14.04 14.25 25.19
C TRP A 765 -15.38 14.48 25.89
N LYS A 766 -15.39 14.80 27.20
CA LYS A 766 -16.59 15.15 27.96
C LYS A 766 -17.13 16.51 27.57
N GLY A 767 -18.46 16.68 27.68
CA GLY A 767 -19.14 17.95 27.48
C GLY A 767 -19.28 18.39 26.04
N LEU A 768 -18.83 17.57 25.08
CA LEU A 768 -19.00 17.82 23.64
C LEU A 768 -20.45 17.54 23.21
N THR A 769 -20.96 18.34 22.28
CA THR A 769 -22.21 18.02 21.57
C THR A 769 -21.99 16.85 20.60
N PRO A 770 -23.07 16.19 20.10
CA PRO A 770 -22.93 15.08 19.14
C PRO A 770 -22.09 15.42 17.90
N ALA A 771 -22.28 16.61 17.33
CA ALA A 771 -21.51 17.06 16.16
C ALA A 771 -20.04 17.35 16.51
N GLU A 772 -19.79 17.92 17.68
CA GLU A 772 -18.42 18.18 18.16
C GLU A 772 -17.67 16.89 18.44
N LEU A 773 -18.32 15.92 19.08
CA LEU A 773 -17.72 14.60 19.33
C LEU A 773 -17.39 13.89 18.01
N ALA A 774 -18.29 13.94 17.02
CA ALA A 774 -18.04 13.39 15.68
C ALA A 774 -16.81 14.04 15.05
N GLY A 775 -16.67 15.38 15.15
CA GLY A 775 -15.52 16.13 14.69
C GLY A 775 -14.23 15.66 15.35
N VAL A 776 -14.18 15.59 16.68
CA VAL A 776 -12.97 15.19 17.42
C VAL A 776 -12.59 13.76 17.12
N VAL A 777 -13.55 12.81 17.14
CA VAL A 777 -13.33 11.39 16.83
C VAL A 777 -12.79 11.20 15.41
N SER A 778 -13.23 12.03 14.47
CA SER A 778 -12.72 11.94 13.09
C SER A 778 -11.21 12.18 12.97
N SER A 779 -10.62 12.98 13.86
CA SER A 779 -9.19 13.31 13.82
C SER A 779 -8.27 12.12 14.05
N VAL A 780 -8.71 11.13 14.79
CA VAL A 780 -7.90 9.92 15.10
C VAL A 780 -8.02 8.83 14.03
N ILE A 781 -8.96 8.99 13.08
CA ILE A 781 -9.20 8.02 12.00
C ILE A 781 -8.74 8.57 10.65
N PHE A 782 -9.05 9.84 10.37
CA PHE A 782 -8.82 10.44 9.07
C PHE A 782 -7.33 10.53 8.73
N GLU A 783 -7.00 10.37 7.47
CA GLU A 783 -5.64 10.52 6.93
C GLU A 783 -5.70 11.37 5.66
N SER A 784 -5.12 12.56 5.73
CA SER A 784 -4.94 13.42 4.58
C SER A 784 -3.77 12.94 3.72
N ARG A 785 -3.93 13.05 2.41
CA ARG A 785 -2.86 12.70 1.46
C ARG A 785 -1.82 13.80 1.28
N ARG A 786 -1.92 14.90 2.01
CA ARG A 786 -1.02 16.07 1.91
C ARG A 786 -0.90 16.75 3.26
N GLU A 787 0.31 17.08 3.63
CA GLU A 787 0.60 18.02 4.70
C GLU A 787 0.08 19.41 4.29
N GLY A 788 -0.92 19.92 4.98
CA GLY A 788 -1.49 21.24 4.80
C GLY A 788 -1.92 21.81 6.13
N ASP A 789 -1.61 23.07 6.37
CA ASP A 789 -1.96 23.80 7.59
C ASP A 789 -3.50 23.98 7.67
N THR A 790 -4.18 23.09 8.41
CA THR A 790 -5.64 23.11 8.61
C THR A 790 -6.05 23.71 9.96
N ALA A 791 -5.09 24.19 10.74
CA ALA A 791 -5.31 24.64 12.12
C ALA A 791 -6.24 25.86 12.29
N ASP A 792 -6.48 26.65 11.24
CA ASP A 792 -7.15 27.96 11.37
C ASP A 792 -8.69 27.94 11.34
N ARG A 793 -9.37 26.79 11.14
CA ARG A 793 -10.83 26.71 10.96
C ARG A 793 -11.52 25.64 11.78
N VAL A 794 -11.20 25.54 13.05
CA VAL A 794 -11.95 24.65 13.95
C VAL A 794 -13.31 25.30 14.29
N PRO A 795 -14.46 24.60 14.08
CA PRO A 795 -15.79 25.19 14.12
C PRO A 795 -16.22 25.75 15.49
N SER A 796 -15.73 25.19 16.59
CA SER A 796 -16.08 25.64 17.94
C SER A 796 -14.88 25.67 18.89
N GLN A 797 -14.98 26.43 19.97
CA GLN A 797 -13.97 26.47 21.01
C GLN A 797 -13.86 25.11 21.74
N ALA A 798 -14.97 24.42 21.94
CA ALA A 798 -15.00 23.11 22.58
C ALA A 798 -14.20 22.07 21.75
N ILE A 799 -14.41 22.02 20.44
CA ILE A 799 -13.63 21.18 19.54
C ILE A 799 -12.14 21.54 19.63
N ARG A 800 -11.80 22.82 19.61
CA ARG A 800 -10.38 23.25 19.66
C ARG A 800 -9.71 22.80 20.95
N LEU A 801 -10.35 22.89 22.09
CA LEU A 801 -9.84 22.44 23.37
C LEU A 801 -9.66 20.92 23.37
N ALA A 802 -10.68 20.17 22.95
CA ALA A 802 -10.62 18.71 22.90
C ALA A 802 -9.54 18.20 21.93
N LEU A 803 -9.34 18.85 20.78
CA LEU A 803 -8.26 18.53 19.83
C LEU A 803 -6.88 18.83 20.41
N ASN A 804 -6.70 19.97 21.09
CA ASN A 804 -5.43 20.29 21.74
C ASN A 804 -5.11 19.29 22.85
N ASP A 805 -6.10 18.87 23.64
CA ASP A 805 -5.91 17.85 24.66
C ASP A 805 -5.60 16.48 24.03
N THR A 806 -6.25 16.13 22.92
CA THR A 806 -5.97 14.90 22.16
C THR A 806 -4.55 14.93 21.59
N GLN A 807 -4.09 16.07 21.07
CA GLN A 807 -2.74 16.25 20.53
C GLN A 807 -1.67 16.16 21.64
N ARG A 808 -1.95 16.74 22.83
CA ARG A 808 -1.08 16.61 23.99
C ARG A 808 -0.96 15.16 24.43
N LEU A 809 -2.06 14.46 24.53
CA LEU A 809 -2.13 13.05 24.91
C LEU A 809 -1.38 12.17 23.90
N TRP A 810 -1.55 12.44 22.61
CA TRP A 810 -0.76 11.77 21.56
C TRP A 810 0.75 12.02 21.71
N SER A 811 1.16 13.23 22.02
CA SER A 811 2.58 13.56 22.22
C SER A 811 3.20 12.82 23.41
N GLU A 812 2.44 12.69 24.51
CA GLU A 812 2.82 11.89 25.68
C GLU A 812 2.94 10.42 25.33
N LEU A 813 1.94 9.86 24.63
CA LEU A 813 1.94 8.47 24.16
C LEU A 813 3.13 8.19 23.24
N ARG A 814 3.37 9.06 22.26
CA ARG A 814 4.51 8.95 21.36
C ARG A 814 5.86 8.92 22.09
N SER A 815 6.02 9.73 23.13
CA SER A 815 7.23 9.74 23.96
C SER A 815 7.45 8.40 24.67
N ASP A 816 6.38 7.80 25.19
CA ASP A 816 6.42 6.48 25.84
C ASP A 816 6.70 5.38 24.80
N GLU A 817 6.07 5.40 23.64
CA GLU A 817 6.31 4.46 22.54
C GLU A 817 7.78 4.47 22.11
N ILE A 818 8.38 5.66 21.92
CA ILE A 818 9.79 5.81 21.57
C ILE A 818 10.69 5.23 22.68
N ARG A 819 10.38 5.50 23.96
CA ARG A 819 11.10 4.97 25.12
C ARG A 819 11.06 3.44 25.16
N HIS A 820 9.90 2.84 24.82
CA HIS A 820 9.72 1.40 24.71
C HIS A 820 10.20 0.82 23.37
N LYS A 821 10.76 1.63 22.46
CA LYS A 821 11.21 1.23 21.11
C LYS A 821 10.09 0.61 20.29
N LEU A 822 8.90 1.16 20.42
CA LEU A 822 7.71 0.84 19.61
C LEU A 822 7.56 1.84 18.46
N PRO A 823 6.93 1.45 17.35
CA PRO A 823 6.52 2.39 16.32
C PRO A 823 5.55 3.42 16.91
N PRO A 824 5.72 4.72 16.64
CA PRO A 824 4.82 5.72 17.17
C PRO A 824 3.43 5.63 16.53
N THR A 825 2.40 5.82 17.37
CA THR A 825 1.01 6.03 16.92
C THR A 825 0.93 7.24 16.00
N ARG A 826 0.11 7.16 14.97
CA ARG A 826 -0.08 8.23 13.99
C ARG A 826 -0.63 9.50 14.66
N GLU A 827 -0.15 10.65 14.21
CA GLU A 827 -0.61 11.96 14.64
C GLU A 827 -2.08 12.19 14.22
N PRO A 828 -2.94 12.75 15.10
CA PRO A 828 -4.30 13.14 14.74
C PRO A 828 -4.33 14.14 13.57
N ASP A 829 -5.20 13.87 12.57
CA ASP A 829 -5.35 14.67 11.36
C ASP A 829 -6.65 15.50 11.40
N LEU A 830 -6.54 16.81 11.29
CA LEU A 830 -7.66 17.74 11.41
C LEU A 830 -8.47 17.92 10.11
N GLY A 831 -8.05 17.33 9.00
CA GLY A 831 -8.59 17.61 7.66
C GLY A 831 -10.06 17.23 7.45
N PHE A 832 -10.64 16.41 8.33
CA PHE A 832 -12.05 15.99 8.23
C PHE A 832 -12.96 16.54 9.34
N VAL A 833 -12.40 17.15 10.37
CA VAL A 833 -13.10 17.63 11.57
C VAL A 833 -14.26 18.56 11.21
N THR A 834 -14.01 19.59 10.43
CA THR A 834 -15.02 20.59 10.05
C THR A 834 -16.11 20.01 9.18
N ALA A 835 -15.74 19.12 8.26
CA ALA A 835 -16.68 18.50 7.32
C ALA A 835 -17.71 17.60 8.04
N VAL A 836 -17.25 16.70 8.91
CA VAL A 836 -18.16 15.82 9.66
C VAL A 836 -18.95 16.59 10.71
N TYR A 837 -18.39 17.65 11.30
CA TYR A 837 -19.13 18.55 12.20
C TYR A 837 -20.29 19.22 11.48
N HIS A 838 -20.05 19.82 10.29
CA HIS A 838 -21.12 20.44 9.49
C HIS A 838 -22.19 19.40 9.14
N TRP A 839 -21.78 18.22 8.67
CA TRP A 839 -22.70 17.15 8.33
C TRP A 839 -23.54 16.71 9.54
N ALA A 840 -22.93 16.47 10.68
CA ALA A 840 -23.64 16.09 11.92
C ALA A 840 -24.49 17.23 12.53
N SER A 841 -24.26 18.49 12.10
CA SER A 841 -25.05 19.68 12.45
C SER A 841 -26.14 20.00 11.43
N ASP A 842 -26.53 19.04 10.61
CA ASP A 842 -27.61 19.13 9.62
C ASP A 842 -27.37 20.12 8.45
N HIS A 843 -26.11 20.44 8.16
CA HIS A 843 -25.75 21.20 6.96
C HIS A 843 -25.86 20.31 5.71
N SER A 844 -25.94 20.95 4.54
CA SER A 844 -26.02 20.28 3.25
C SER A 844 -24.74 19.50 2.91
N LEU A 845 -24.85 18.51 2.01
CA LEU A 845 -23.67 17.78 1.48
C LEU A 845 -22.66 18.73 0.83
N VAL A 846 -23.13 19.76 0.13
CA VAL A 846 -22.30 20.79 -0.51
C VAL A 846 -21.42 21.50 0.52
N GLU A 847 -22.02 21.98 1.61
CA GLU A 847 -21.30 22.68 2.66
C GLU A 847 -20.29 21.78 3.37
N ALA A 848 -20.66 20.52 3.64
CA ALA A 848 -19.76 19.55 4.22
C ALA A 848 -18.57 19.22 3.29
N LEU A 849 -18.80 19.07 1.99
CA LEU A 849 -17.72 18.83 1.02
C LEU A 849 -16.81 20.04 0.83
N ILE A 850 -17.38 21.26 0.79
CA ILE A 850 -16.59 22.51 0.71
C ILE A 850 -15.68 22.64 1.93
N ALA A 851 -16.14 22.24 3.11
CA ALA A 851 -15.35 22.28 4.33
C ALA A 851 -14.11 21.34 4.30
N THR A 852 -14.08 20.33 3.42
CA THR A 852 -12.89 19.48 3.21
C THR A 852 -11.84 20.10 2.29
N GLY A 853 -12.20 21.18 1.57
CA GLY A 853 -11.37 21.78 0.52
C GLY A 853 -10.69 23.05 0.96
N MET A 854 -9.38 22.98 1.29
CA MET A 854 -8.48 24.12 1.19
C MET A 854 -7.59 23.94 -0.05
N GLN A 855 -7.48 24.99 -0.90
CA GLN A 855 -6.69 25.03 -2.13
C GLN A 855 -7.22 24.20 -3.33
N GLY A 856 -8.55 24.11 -3.53
CA GLY A 856 -9.11 23.76 -4.84
C GLY A 856 -9.40 22.29 -5.12
N ARG A 857 -9.38 21.39 -4.11
CA ARG A 857 -9.88 20.02 -4.25
C ARG A 857 -10.58 19.54 -2.97
N ALA A 858 -11.89 19.58 -2.96
CA ALA A 858 -12.74 18.91 -1.98
C ALA A 858 -12.61 17.39 -2.09
N LEU A 859 -12.91 16.66 -1.01
CA LEU A 859 -13.10 15.21 -1.05
C LEU A 859 -14.20 14.84 -2.05
N SER A 860 -14.08 13.67 -2.68
CA SER A 860 -15.19 13.12 -3.43
C SER A 860 -16.34 12.72 -2.48
N ALA A 861 -17.57 12.73 -2.97
CA ALA A 861 -18.73 12.34 -2.17
C ALA A 861 -18.60 10.89 -1.64
N GLY A 862 -18.05 9.96 -2.43
CA GLY A 862 -17.80 8.60 -1.98
C GLY A 862 -16.72 8.47 -0.92
N ASP A 863 -15.65 9.30 -0.97
CA ASP A 863 -14.67 9.36 0.12
C ASP A 863 -15.27 9.94 1.38
N PHE A 864 -16.10 10.99 1.25
CA PHE A 864 -16.84 11.57 2.37
C PHE A 864 -17.72 10.54 3.07
N VAL A 865 -18.55 9.81 2.32
CA VAL A 865 -19.40 8.73 2.86
C VAL A 865 -18.57 7.64 3.53
N ARG A 866 -17.46 7.24 2.92
CA ARG A 866 -16.53 6.25 3.49
C ARG A 866 -15.99 6.69 4.86
N TRP A 867 -15.51 7.94 4.95
CA TRP A 867 -14.98 8.47 6.21
C TRP A 867 -16.08 8.65 7.27
N CYS A 868 -17.26 9.12 6.88
CA CYS A 868 -18.42 9.18 7.78
C CYS A 868 -18.76 7.80 8.36
N ARG A 869 -18.73 6.73 7.56
CA ARG A 869 -18.99 5.36 8.04
C ARG A 869 -17.92 4.88 9.01
N GLN A 870 -16.65 5.20 8.78
CA GLN A 870 -15.59 4.88 9.74
C GLN A 870 -15.73 5.67 11.05
N VAL A 871 -16.16 6.93 10.98
CA VAL A 871 -16.48 7.72 12.19
C VAL A 871 -17.66 7.09 12.95
N ILE A 872 -18.71 6.64 12.26
CA ILE A 872 -19.84 5.93 12.87
C ILE A 872 -19.35 4.67 13.59
N ASP A 873 -18.53 3.86 12.93
CA ASP A 873 -17.99 2.62 13.50
C ASP A 873 -17.20 2.89 14.79
N LEU A 874 -16.29 3.89 14.79
CA LEU A 874 -15.56 4.24 16.01
C LEU A 874 -16.46 4.87 17.08
N LEU A 875 -17.47 5.69 16.72
CA LEU A 875 -18.43 6.23 17.67
C LEU A 875 -19.25 5.13 18.34
N ASP A 876 -19.63 4.06 17.65
CA ASP A 876 -20.27 2.89 18.24
C ASP A 876 -19.36 2.16 19.23
N GLN A 877 -18.05 2.06 18.91
CA GLN A 877 -17.05 1.52 19.85
C GLN A 877 -16.88 2.44 21.06
N VAL A 878 -16.81 3.76 20.88
CA VAL A 878 -16.79 4.76 21.98
C VAL A 878 -18.03 4.62 22.87
N ARG A 879 -19.21 4.45 22.29
CA ARG A 879 -20.48 4.23 23.01
C ARG A 879 -20.42 3.00 23.92
N LEU A 880 -19.82 1.92 23.43
CA LEU A 880 -19.72 0.63 24.14
C LEU A 880 -18.61 0.61 25.21
N THR A 881 -17.58 1.43 25.04
CA THR A 881 -16.36 1.38 25.88
C THR A 881 -16.24 2.55 26.86
N SER A 882 -17.00 3.63 26.67
CA SER A 882 -16.97 4.79 27.56
C SER A 882 -17.47 4.44 28.95
N THR A 883 -16.74 4.91 29.99
CA THR A 883 -17.18 4.84 31.39
C THR A 883 -18.20 5.92 31.77
N ASP A 884 -18.24 6.98 30.96
CA ASP A 884 -19.11 8.10 31.17
C ASP A 884 -20.42 7.93 30.38
N PRO A 885 -21.59 7.80 31.07
CA PRO A 885 -22.88 7.64 30.40
C PRO A 885 -23.23 8.80 29.46
N GLU A 886 -22.78 10.03 29.77
CA GLU A 886 -23.05 11.19 28.91
C GLU A 886 -22.25 11.11 27.61
N VAL A 887 -20.98 10.69 27.64
CA VAL A 887 -20.18 10.45 26.43
C VAL A 887 -20.80 9.32 25.60
N ALA A 888 -21.22 8.22 26.24
CA ALA A 888 -21.89 7.11 25.55
C ALA A 888 -23.18 7.54 24.86
N LYS A 889 -24.00 8.35 25.53
CA LYS A 889 -25.24 8.90 25.00
C LYS A 889 -24.99 9.91 23.87
N THR A 890 -23.96 10.74 24.01
CA THR A 890 -23.52 11.68 22.98
C THR A 890 -23.04 10.96 21.75
N ALA A 891 -22.23 9.88 21.89
CA ALA A 891 -21.78 9.05 20.79
C ALA A 891 -22.96 8.40 20.05
N ALA A 892 -23.96 7.87 20.76
CA ALA A 892 -25.16 7.30 20.14
C ALA A 892 -25.94 8.36 19.31
N LYS A 893 -26.06 9.58 19.83
CA LYS A 893 -26.68 10.69 19.08
C LYS A 893 -25.86 11.13 17.89
N ALA A 894 -24.52 11.13 17.99
CA ALA A 894 -23.62 11.46 16.91
C ALA A 894 -23.73 10.46 15.76
N VAL A 895 -23.82 9.16 16.07
CA VAL A 895 -24.10 8.11 15.06
C VAL A 895 -25.39 8.41 14.28
N GLY A 896 -26.50 8.72 15.02
CA GLY A 896 -27.76 9.08 14.39
C GLY A 896 -27.67 10.36 13.53
N ALA A 897 -26.93 11.37 13.99
CA ALA A 897 -26.76 12.63 13.28
C ALA A 897 -25.94 12.47 11.99
N ILE A 898 -24.95 11.57 11.97
CA ILE A 898 -24.14 11.29 10.77
C ILE A 898 -24.89 10.37 9.79
N ARG A 899 -25.69 9.41 10.27
CA ARG A 899 -26.41 8.42 9.47
C ARG A 899 -27.67 9.02 8.84
N ARG A 900 -27.47 9.94 7.90
CA ARG A 900 -28.54 10.59 7.14
C ARG A 900 -28.14 10.78 5.68
N GLY A 901 -29.11 11.18 4.83
CA GLY A 901 -28.87 11.47 3.42
C GLY A 901 -28.04 10.37 2.73
N VAL A 902 -27.03 10.78 1.97
CA VAL A 902 -26.13 9.87 1.21
C VAL A 902 -25.35 8.89 2.08
N VAL A 903 -25.19 9.16 3.39
CA VAL A 903 -24.50 8.25 4.31
C VAL A 903 -25.42 7.14 4.80
N ALA A 904 -26.74 7.39 4.87
CA ALA A 904 -27.75 6.41 5.28
C ALA A 904 -28.10 5.41 4.18
N VAL A 905 -27.93 5.80 2.90
CA VAL A 905 -28.23 4.91 1.76
C VAL A 905 -27.26 3.75 1.77
N ASP A 906 -27.76 2.58 2.19
CA ASP A 906 -27.00 1.34 2.10
C ASP A 906 -26.92 0.90 0.64
N ALA A 907 -25.79 0.38 0.27
CA ALA A 907 -25.68 -0.40 -0.94
C ALA A 907 -26.46 -1.71 -0.69
N ALA A 908 -27.65 -1.80 -1.25
CA ALA A 908 -28.54 -2.96 -1.17
C ALA A 908 -27.87 -4.24 -1.67
#